data_49bc4d8e4a82ac83e0cd6018587a030a
#
_entry.id   49bc4d8e4a82ac83e0cd6018587a030a
#
_cell.length_a   1.000
_cell.length_b   1.000
_cell.length_c   1.000
_cell.angle_alpha   90.00
_cell.angle_beta   90.00
_cell.angle_gamma   90.00
#
_symmetry.space_group_name_H-M   'P 1'
#
loop_
_entity.id
_entity.type
_entity.pdbx_description
1 polymer ?
#
loop_
_entity_poly.entity_id
_entity_poly.type
_entity_poly.pdbx_seq_one_letter_code
_entity_poly.pdbx_strand_id
1 'polypeptide(L)'
;MFVSSLANLTYLTHLNLSHNSLYGTLEIKFFSSLNHLKIIDLSYNLLSGEILYSLPPKNIQTIDLSSNHFHGAIPSSFLQQAWNLTSFNVSNNAFSGYIPTSICLRSSPSIRVLDFSSNEFSGKFSRGLGGCSKLQILRAGHNNLSGSLPEDIYNATKLEELVLPLNSLNGAISERIANLTYLTSLDLYFNNLSGVIPLNFGKLSKLKFMNFDYNNLEGKLPPSLMNCTNLVELHLGFNNLEGDLTTSNFSKLSHLSKLDLVWNNFTGILPISLYSCRSLKAIRLSSNPYLEGQIQYEILSLKSLSFLSLVSVRLTNITGAMNILSRCRSLRTLMFSGSFDSEAMPTDDDMVDFHGFQDLRFLSLASCRLTGQIPGWLSNLKNLEVLFLGANQFTGSIPSWLGNLPNLFLVDLADNMISGNLPKQLCRLPRLVVNASSIGNYEFELPLFNYAYNKAYVLPRGTSNLPCMIDLSANNINGSIPTEIGQLQFLRKLFLNHNNFSGNIPNQISSLKNLEALDLSMNHLSGKIPWSMTSLNFLNNFNVSYNNLQGTIPTGTHLQSFDASTFVGNPKLCGAPLPNECREIDADNKNNVDQDVDNKGDELPWFYIFATLGFIVGFWGVCGSLLLKKTWRYKYFQFLDNVQDLLYVKMAICMRKMKRRIRD
;
A
#
# COMPACT_ATOMS: atom_id res chain seq x y z
N MET A 1 -10.53 -27.37 22.13
CA MET A 1 -9.91 -28.21 23.15
C MET A 1 -9.04 -29.23 22.44
N PHE A 2 -7.71 -29.19 22.63
CA PHE A 2 -6.82 -30.17 22.05
C PHE A 2 -6.98 -31.48 22.80
N VAL A 3 -7.24 -32.58 22.11
CA VAL A 3 -7.81 -33.79 22.72
C VAL A 3 -6.69 -34.67 23.27
N SER A 4 -6.66 -34.83 24.61
CA SER A 4 -5.78 -35.77 25.32
C SER A 4 -5.92 -37.23 24.83
N SER A 5 -7.04 -37.58 24.19
CA SER A 5 -7.28 -38.91 23.60
C SER A 5 -6.38 -39.25 22.42
N LEU A 6 -5.80 -38.26 21.71
CA LEU A 6 -4.81 -38.51 20.65
C LEU A 6 -3.52 -39.17 21.21
N ALA A 7 -3.20 -38.90 22.46
CA ALA A 7 -2.05 -39.51 23.14
C ALA A 7 -2.12 -41.05 23.23
N ASN A 8 -3.30 -41.63 23.06
CA ASN A 8 -3.50 -43.08 23.05
C ASN A 8 -3.15 -43.76 21.71
N LEU A 9 -2.94 -42.96 20.65
CA LEU A 9 -2.58 -43.47 19.32
C LEU A 9 -1.06 -43.69 19.19
N THR A 10 -0.50 -44.56 20.00
CA THR A 10 0.94 -44.73 20.15
C THR A 10 1.68 -45.15 18.87
N TYR A 11 1.00 -45.78 17.89
CA TYR A 11 1.55 -46.17 16.59
C TYR A 11 1.38 -45.11 15.49
N LEU A 12 0.84 -43.95 15.82
CA LEU A 12 0.62 -42.88 14.85
C LEU A 12 1.96 -42.38 14.29
N THR A 13 2.09 -42.36 12.96
CA THR A 13 3.31 -41.89 12.27
C THR A 13 3.13 -40.53 11.61
N HIS A 14 1.90 -40.17 11.22
CA HIS A 14 1.57 -38.93 10.54
C HIS A 14 0.32 -38.33 11.17
N LEU A 15 0.42 -37.11 11.64
CA LEU A 15 -0.69 -36.33 12.19
C LEU A 15 -0.79 -35.01 11.44
N ASN A 16 -1.86 -34.85 10.67
CA ASN A 16 -2.20 -33.58 10.05
C ASN A 16 -3.56 -33.10 10.56
N LEU A 17 -3.56 -31.99 11.28
CA LEU A 17 -4.74 -31.31 11.80
C LEU A 17 -4.74 -29.85 11.34
N SER A 18 -4.05 -29.54 10.27
CA SER A 18 -3.95 -28.18 9.73
C SER A 18 -5.30 -27.64 9.24
N HIS A 19 -5.41 -26.31 9.14
CA HIS A 19 -6.60 -25.61 8.66
C HIS A 19 -7.90 -25.97 9.41
N ASN A 20 -7.81 -26.00 10.75
CA ASN A 20 -8.95 -26.20 11.64
C ASN A 20 -9.11 -24.98 12.58
N SER A 21 -9.98 -25.08 13.54
CA SER A 21 -10.18 -24.06 14.59
C SER A 21 -9.80 -24.64 15.97
N LEU A 22 -8.72 -25.42 16.01
CA LEU A 22 -8.24 -26.00 17.26
C LEU A 22 -7.64 -24.90 18.16
N TYR A 23 -8.04 -24.89 19.42
CA TYR A 23 -7.59 -23.90 20.40
C TYR A 23 -7.10 -24.54 21.70
N GLY A 24 -6.39 -23.75 22.51
CA GLY A 24 -5.77 -24.20 23.76
C GLY A 24 -4.28 -24.45 23.62
N THR A 25 -3.68 -25.06 24.61
CA THR A 25 -2.24 -25.31 24.67
C THR A 25 -1.91 -26.76 24.36
N LEU A 26 -0.69 -27.02 23.88
CA LEU A 26 -0.16 -28.37 23.75
C LEU A 26 0.21 -28.88 25.14
N GLU A 27 -0.38 -30.01 25.56
CA GLU A 27 -0.03 -30.63 26.84
C GLU A 27 1.43 -31.13 26.82
N ILE A 28 2.13 -31.04 27.97
CA ILE A 28 3.53 -31.45 28.10
C ILE A 28 3.76 -32.91 27.65
N LYS A 29 2.79 -33.79 27.88
CA LYS A 29 2.86 -35.21 27.50
C LYS A 29 2.50 -35.51 26.06
N PHE A 30 2.04 -34.53 25.28
CA PHE A 30 1.55 -34.76 23.91
C PHE A 30 2.61 -35.42 23.02
N PHE A 31 3.80 -34.84 22.94
CA PHE A 31 4.88 -35.38 22.10
C PHE A 31 5.46 -36.68 22.68
N SER A 32 5.55 -36.82 24.01
CA SER A 32 6.12 -38.01 24.64
C SER A 32 5.29 -39.27 24.49
N SER A 33 3.98 -39.14 24.22
CA SER A 33 3.05 -40.25 24.00
C SER A 33 3.12 -40.83 22.60
N LEU A 34 3.51 -40.02 21.58
CA LEU A 34 3.49 -40.38 20.17
C LEU A 34 4.89 -40.76 19.65
N ASN A 35 5.49 -41.80 20.22
CA ASN A 35 6.87 -42.18 19.96
C ASN A 35 7.22 -42.55 18.52
N HIS A 36 6.22 -42.92 17.70
CA HIS A 36 6.39 -43.31 16.31
C HIS A 36 6.13 -42.17 15.32
N LEU A 37 5.78 -40.97 15.82
CA LEU A 37 5.41 -39.84 14.99
C LEU A 37 6.61 -39.35 14.15
N LYS A 38 6.40 -39.24 12.84
CA LYS A 38 7.36 -38.72 11.85
C LYS A 38 6.98 -37.35 11.34
N ILE A 39 5.71 -37.11 11.15
CA ILE A 39 5.18 -35.85 10.61
C ILE A 39 4.08 -35.35 11.52
N ILE A 40 4.21 -34.08 11.95
CA ILE A 40 3.15 -33.33 12.62
C ILE A 40 2.92 -32.03 11.90
N ASP A 41 1.67 -31.79 11.52
CA ASP A 41 1.20 -30.54 10.94
C ASP A 41 -0.04 -30.06 11.71
N LEU A 42 0.18 -28.99 12.50
CA LEU A 42 -0.86 -28.29 13.26
C LEU A 42 -1.07 -26.87 12.75
N SER A 43 -0.59 -26.57 11.55
CA SER A 43 -0.63 -25.22 10.98
C SER A 43 -2.05 -24.70 10.77
N TYR A 44 -2.20 -23.38 10.73
CA TYR A 44 -3.48 -22.69 10.52
C TYR A 44 -4.57 -23.11 11.53
N ASN A 45 -4.28 -22.92 12.81
CA ASN A 45 -5.20 -23.16 13.93
C ASN A 45 -5.20 -21.95 14.89
N LEU A 46 -5.79 -22.11 16.07
CA LEU A 46 -5.85 -21.11 17.14
C LEU A 46 -5.11 -21.62 18.40
N LEU A 47 -4.12 -22.50 18.22
CA LEU A 47 -3.33 -23.06 19.29
C LEU A 47 -2.44 -21.98 19.90
N SER A 48 -2.25 -22.02 21.23
CA SER A 48 -1.52 -20.99 21.96
C SER A 48 -0.62 -21.61 23.06
N GLY A 49 0.07 -20.76 23.80
CA GLY A 49 0.96 -21.19 24.88
C GLY A 49 2.40 -21.36 24.44
N GLU A 50 3.25 -21.73 25.37
CA GLU A 50 4.67 -21.97 25.13
C GLU A 50 4.92 -23.41 24.71
N ILE A 51 5.94 -23.62 23.88
CA ILE A 51 6.48 -24.96 23.63
C ILE A 51 7.33 -25.33 24.86
N LEU A 52 6.67 -25.99 25.81
CA LEU A 52 7.30 -26.45 27.02
C LEU A 52 8.26 -27.62 26.71
N TYR A 53 9.09 -27.99 27.68
CA TYR A 53 10.19 -28.99 27.64
C TYR A 53 9.80 -30.40 27.20
N SER A 54 8.66 -30.62 26.54
CA SER A 54 8.31 -31.91 25.98
C SER A 54 9.12 -32.17 24.72
N LEU A 55 10.04 -33.10 24.81
CA LEU A 55 10.89 -33.46 23.69
C LEU A 55 10.10 -34.12 22.58
N PRO A 56 10.28 -33.71 21.32
CA PRO A 56 9.63 -34.38 20.20
C PRO A 56 10.14 -35.83 20.07
N PRO A 57 9.35 -36.72 19.43
CA PRO A 57 9.81 -38.10 19.20
C PRO A 57 11.13 -38.14 18.45
N LYS A 58 12.00 -39.13 18.79
CA LYS A 58 13.30 -39.28 18.14
C LYS A 58 13.25 -39.45 16.63
N ASN A 59 12.13 -39.99 16.11
CA ASN A 59 11.92 -40.27 14.68
C ASN A 59 11.24 -39.13 13.92
N ILE A 60 10.97 -38.00 14.57
CA ILE A 60 10.30 -36.86 13.95
C ILE A 60 11.11 -36.31 12.76
N GLN A 61 10.46 -36.09 11.64
CA GLN A 61 11.05 -35.58 10.41
C GLN A 61 10.51 -34.18 10.06
N THR A 62 9.23 -33.94 10.31
CA THR A 62 8.59 -32.66 10.02
C THR A 62 7.76 -32.19 11.19
N ILE A 63 7.97 -30.91 11.57
CA ILE A 63 7.17 -30.20 12.54
C ILE A 63 6.70 -28.92 11.87
N ASP A 64 5.38 -28.79 11.70
CA ASP A 64 4.75 -27.55 11.25
C ASP A 64 3.74 -27.06 12.29
N LEU A 65 4.05 -25.92 12.92
CA LEU A 65 3.22 -25.23 13.90
C LEU A 65 2.81 -23.84 13.40
N SER A 66 3.02 -23.55 12.12
CA SER A 66 2.83 -22.22 11.55
C SER A 66 1.39 -21.73 11.66
N SER A 67 1.22 -20.40 11.63
CA SER A 67 -0.09 -19.76 11.67
C SER A 67 -0.97 -20.21 12.85
N ASN A 68 -0.46 -19.94 14.04
CA ASN A 68 -1.10 -20.17 15.33
C ASN A 68 -0.84 -18.97 16.27
N HIS A 69 -1.06 -19.13 17.57
CA HIS A 69 -0.82 -18.12 18.61
C HIS A 69 0.22 -18.59 19.64
N PHE A 70 1.15 -19.46 19.26
CA PHE A 70 2.23 -19.88 20.14
C PHE A 70 3.12 -18.68 20.48
N HIS A 71 3.65 -18.65 21.70
CA HIS A 71 4.49 -17.57 22.19
C HIS A 71 5.64 -18.10 23.06
N GLY A 72 6.49 -17.18 23.56
CA GLY A 72 7.64 -17.52 24.37
C GLY A 72 8.84 -17.99 23.55
N ALA A 73 9.91 -18.39 24.23
CA ALA A 73 11.14 -18.84 23.58
C ALA A 73 11.07 -20.33 23.21
N ILE A 74 11.65 -20.69 22.08
CA ILE A 74 11.83 -22.11 21.71
C ILE A 74 13.02 -22.64 22.51
N PRO A 75 12.82 -23.59 23.45
CA PRO A 75 13.91 -24.14 24.24
C PRO A 75 14.94 -24.87 23.38
N SER A 76 16.22 -24.59 23.56
CA SER A 76 17.29 -25.30 22.83
C SER A 76 17.26 -26.82 23.01
N SER A 77 16.77 -27.29 24.16
CA SER A 77 16.55 -28.71 24.45
C SER A 77 15.46 -29.35 23.59
N PHE A 78 14.44 -28.59 23.16
CA PHE A 78 13.34 -29.12 22.35
C PHE A 78 13.85 -29.79 21.07
N LEU A 79 14.81 -29.21 20.41
CA LEU A 79 15.33 -29.71 19.14
C LEU A 79 16.51 -30.68 19.28
N GLN A 80 17.10 -30.82 20.49
CA GLN A 80 18.32 -31.62 20.71
C GLN A 80 18.17 -33.13 20.45
N GLN A 81 16.95 -33.66 20.53
CA GLN A 81 16.70 -35.09 20.32
C GLN A 81 16.11 -35.42 18.93
N ALA A 82 15.83 -34.42 18.13
CA ALA A 82 15.21 -34.61 16.82
C ALA A 82 16.25 -34.89 15.71
N TRP A 83 16.96 -36.01 15.82
CA TRP A 83 18.08 -36.38 14.92
C TRP A 83 17.67 -36.53 13.44
N ASN A 84 16.42 -36.88 13.18
CA ASN A 84 15.89 -37.11 11.85
C ASN A 84 15.12 -35.90 11.28
N LEU A 85 15.10 -34.78 12.01
CA LEU A 85 14.34 -33.60 11.60
C LEU A 85 14.87 -33.05 10.26
N THR A 86 13.97 -32.91 9.30
CA THR A 86 14.24 -32.37 7.95
C THR A 86 13.60 -31.00 7.75
N SER A 87 12.45 -30.75 8.41
CA SER A 87 11.70 -29.50 8.28
C SER A 87 11.15 -29.06 9.63
N PHE A 88 11.40 -27.78 9.96
CA PHE A 88 10.88 -27.11 11.13
C PHE A 88 10.30 -25.76 10.72
N ASN A 89 8.99 -25.64 10.84
CA ASN A 89 8.24 -24.43 10.49
C ASN A 89 7.42 -23.96 11.71
N VAL A 90 7.72 -22.74 12.19
CA VAL A 90 7.02 -22.06 13.27
C VAL A 90 6.55 -20.67 12.85
N SER A 91 6.49 -20.41 11.56
CA SER A 91 6.17 -19.09 11.03
C SER A 91 4.77 -18.60 11.44
N ASN A 92 4.59 -17.30 11.44
CA ASN A 92 3.32 -16.65 11.76
C ASN A 92 2.75 -17.07 13.14
N ASN A 93 3.51 -16.75 14.18
CA ASN A 93 3.21 -16.96 15.59
C ASN A 93 3.71 -15.74 16.41
N ALA A 94 3.79 -15.85 17.73
CA ALA A 94 4.36 -14.86 18.64
C ALA A 94 5.60 -15.40 19.40
N PHE A 95 6.38 -16.29 18.77
CA PHE A 95 7.63 -16.78 19.37
C PHE A 95 8.64 -15.67 19.54
N SER A 96 9.34 -15.66 20.69
CA SER A 96 10.29 -14.62 21.06
C SER A 96 11.66 -15.19 21.44
N GLY A 97 12.58 -14.33 21.87
CA GLY A 97 13.94 -14.72 22.21
C GLY A 97 14.84 -14.96 21.01
N TYR A 98 15.85 -15.81 21.14
CA TYR A 98 16.81 -16.06 20.08
C TYR A 98 16.38 -17.22 19.17
N ILE A 99 16.74 -17.15 17.88
CA ILE A 99 16.61 -18.31 17.00
C ILE A 99 17.50 -19.44 17.53
N PRO A 100 16.99 -20.66 17.69
CA PRO A 100 17.71 -21.79 18.27
C PRO A 100 18.72 -22.40 17.26
N THR A 101 19.82 -21.69 16.96
CA THR A 101 20.85 -22.13 16.01
C THR A 101 21.56 -23.42 16.40
N SER A 102 21.47 -23.82 17.69
CA SER A 102 21.99 -25.10 18.22
C SER A 102 21.43 -26.34 17.52
N ILE A 103 20.30 -26.21 16.82
CA ILE A 103 19.69 -27.27 15.99
C ILE A 103 20.69 -27.85 14.98
N CYS A 104 21.55 -27.00 14.40
CA CYS A 104 22.54 -27.40 13.41
C CYS A 104 23.84 -27.95 14.03
N LEU A 105 24.12 -27.66 15.31
CA LEU A 105 25.36 -28.06 15.97
C LEU A 105 25.30 -29.46 16.59
N ARG A 106 24.12 -29.89 17.03
CA ARG A 106 24.00 -31.10 17.86
C ARG A 106 22.91 -32.08 17.46
N SER A 107 21.94 -31.66 16.62
CA SER A 107 20.68 -32.40 16.53
C SER A 107 20.36 -33.02 15.18
N SER A 108 20.61 -32.41 14.04
CA SER A 108 20.16 -33.00 12.78
C SER A 108 21.03 -32.64 11.59
N PRO A 109 21.86 -33.58 11.13
CA PRO A 109 22.54 -33.44 9.84
C PRO A 109 21.57 -33.46 8.65
N SER A 110 20.28 -33.68 8.90
CA SER A 110 19.25 -33.88 7.85
C SER A 110 18.38 -32.65 7.58
N ILE A 111 18.51 -31.58 8.35
CA ILE A 111 17.72 -30.34 8.19
C ILE A 111 17.88 -29.77 6.80
N ARG A 112 16.72 -29.51 6.15
CA ARG A 112 16.59 -28.87 4.85
C ARG A 112 15.82 -27.55 4.92
N VAL A 113 14.81 -27.48 5.79
CA VAL A 113 13.92 -26.32 5.87
C VAL A 113 13.85 -25.81 7.30
N LEU A 114 14.14 -24.52 7.47
CA LEU A 114 13.94 -23.76 8.69
C LEU A 114 13.12 -22.51 8.36
N ASP A 115 11.92 -22.39 8.94
CA ASP A 115 11.08 -21.21 8.79
C ASP A 115 10.64 -20.65 10.14
N PHE A 116 11.19 -19.48 10.46
CA PHE A 116 10.92 -18.70 11.67
C PHE A 116 10.21 -17.39 11.36
N SER A 117 9.73 -17.18 10.12
CA SER A 117 9.19 -15.92 9.65
C SER A 117 7.98 -15.45 10.46
N SER A 118 7.76 -14.13 10.50
CA SER A 118 6.58 -13.52 11.15
C SER A 118 6.40 -13.98 12.59
N ASN A 119 7.37 -13.61 13.42
CA ASN A 119 7.41 -13.86 14.85
C ASN A 119 8.03 -12.65 15.58
N GLU A 120 8.34 -12.80 16.86
CA GLU A 120 8.97 -11.79 17.71
C GLU A 120 10.42 -12.18 18.07
N PHE A 121 11.08 -13.03 17.28
CA PHE A 121 12.48 -13.38 17.51
C PHE A 121 13.36 -12.15 17.48
N SER A 122 14.30 -12.06 18.42
CA SER A 122 15.12 -10.87 18.63
C SER A 122 16.59 -11.20 18.93
N GLY A 123 17.40 -10.14 18.97
CA GLY A 123 18.82 -10.26 19.27
C GLY A 123 19.67 -10.65 18.08
N LYS A 124 20.95 -10.94 18.33
CA LYS A 124 21.92 -11.23 17.27
C LYS A 124 21.61 -12.55 16.58
N PHE A 125 21.70 -12.53 15.25
CA PHE A 125 21.62 -13.75 14.45
C PHE A 125 22.89 -14.60 14.74
N SER A 126 22.74 -15.59 15.61
CA SER A 126 23.87 -16.31 16.17
C SER A 126 24.49 -17.33 15.20
N ARG A 127 25.77 -17.68 15.43
CA ARG A 127 26.43 -18.74 14.70
C ARG A 127 25.82 -20.10 15.00
N GLY A 128 26.01 -21.05 14.08
CA GLY A 128 25.58 -22.45 14.21
C GLY A 128 24.88 -23.01 12.99
N LEU A 129 24.18 -22.16 12.22
CA LEU A 129 23.41 -22.60 11.05
C LEU A 129 24.27 -23.20 9.93
N GLY A 130 25.53 -22.81 9.82
CA GLY A 130 26.49 -23.39 8.89
C GLY A 130 26.81 -24.87 9.15
N GLY A 131 26.47 -25.39 10.31
CA GLY A 131 26.56 -26.83 10.62
C GLY A 131 25.49 -27.68 9.91
N CYS A 132 24.39 -27.07 9.44
CA CYS A 132 23.36 -27.75 8.69
C CYS A 132 23.76 -27.93 7.21
N SER A 133 24.62 -28.90 6.91
CA SER A 133 25.19 -29.11 5.56
C SER A 133 24.17 -29.41 4.45
N LYS A 134 22.92 -29.79 4.80
CA LYS A 134 21.82 -30.07 3.88
C LYS A 134 20.77 -28.95 3.83
N LEU A 135 20.97 -27.84 4.53
CA LEU A 135 20.03 -26.74 4.59
C LEU A 135 19.79 -26.16 3.19
N GLN A 136 18.53 -26.14 2.77
CA GLN A 136 18.08 -25.63 1.48
C GLN A 136 17.30 -24.33 1.64
N ILE A 137 16.48 -24.22 2.67
CA ILE A 137 15.59 -23.07 2.91
C ILE A 137 15.81 -22.54 4.31
N LEU A 138 16.17 -21.26 4.41
CA LEU A 138 16.20 -20.50 5.65
C LEU A 138 15.34 -19.25 5.50
N ARG A 139 14.26 -19.17 6.24
CA ARG A 139 13.37 -18.03 6.31
C ARG A 139 13.23 -17.56 7.75
N ALA A 140 13.48 -16.27 8.00
CA ALA A 140 13.27 -15.62 9.28
C ALA A 140 12.92 -14.13 9.11
N GLY A 141 12.23 -13.81 8.04
CA GLY A 141 11.71 -12.44 7.79
C GLY A 141 10.64 -12.04 8.79
N HIS A 142 10.36 -10.73 8.89
CA HIS A 142 9.36 -10.18 9.82
C HIS A 142 9.62 -10.59 11.27
N ASN A 143 10.81 -10.22 11.78
CA ASN A 143 11.24 -10.42 13.15
C ASN A 143 12.00 -9.18 13.66
N ASN A 144 12.62 -9.25 14.82
CA ASN A 144 13.47 -8.20 15.38
C ASN A 144 14.94 -8.67 15.51
N LEU A 145 15.42 -9.42 14.51
CA LEU A 145 16.80 -9.92 14.47
C LEU A 145 17.78 -8.78 14.18
N SER A 146 18.95 -8.83 14.82
CA SER A 146 19.96 -7.79 14.73
C SER A 146 21.37 -8.37 14.53
N GLY A 147 22.37 -7.49 14.43
CA GLY A 147 23.76 -7.88 14.16
C GLY A 147 24.00 -8.25 12.71
N SER A 148 25.21 -8.70 12.39
CA SER A 148 25.60 -9.09 11.03
C SER A 148 25.16 -10.53 10.72
N LEU A 149 25.07 -10.85 9.44
CA LEU A 149 24.95 -12.23 8.99
C LEU A 149 26.11 -13.05 9.52
N PRO A 150 25.88 -14.19 10.19
CA PRO A 150 26.96 -14.97 10.77
C PRO A 150 27.81 -15.61 9.66
N GLU A 151 29.13 -15.49 9.76
CA GLU A 151 30.07 -15.96 8.74
C GLU A 151 29.95 -17.46 8.43
N ASP A 152 29.48 -18.26 9.36
CA ASP A 152 29.31 -19.69 9.15
C ASP A 152 28.10 -20.07 8.28
N ILE A 153 27.12 -19.17 8.08
CA ILE A 153 25.98 -19.44 7.18
C ILE A 153 26.45 -19.77 5.75
N TYR A 154 27.58 -19.19 5.34
CA TYR A 154 28.16 -19.41 4.02
C TYR A 154 28.77 -20.82 3.84
N ASN A 155 28.78 -21.65 4.91
CA ASN A 155 29.14 -23.07 4.84
C ASN A 155 27.93 -23.96 4.47
N ALA A 156 26.71 -23.44 4.56
CA ALA A 156 25.49 -24.13 4.14
C ALA A 156 25.36 -24.12 2.60
N THR A 157 26.33 -24.71 1.90
CA THR A 157 26.50 -24.62 0.44
C THR A 157 25.33 -25.19 -0.38
N LYS A 158 24.37 -25.87 0.23
CA LYS A 158 23.15 -26.36 -0.41
C LYS A 158 21.97 -25.39 -0.34
N LEU A 159 22.19 -24.22 0.27
CA LEU A 159 21.14 -23.23 0.46
C LEU A 159 20.62 -22.72 -0.90
N GLU A 160 19.32 -22.82 -1.07
CA GLU A 160 18.57 -22.40 -2.26
C GLU A 160 17.79 -21.11 -1.98
N GLU A 161 17.32 -20.93 -0.73
CA GLU A 161 16.61 -19.73 -0.30
C GLU A 161 17.19 -19.19 1.00
N LEU A 162 17.54 -17.89 0.99
CA LEU A 162 17.91 -17.10 2.17
C LEU A 162 16.99 -15.88 2.20
N VAL A 163 15.98 -15.91 3.08
CA VAL A 163 14.89 -14.92 3.13
C VAL A 163 14.76 -14.34 4.53
N LEU A 164 15.32 -13.14 4.73
CA LEU A 164 15.43 -12.46 6.02
C LEU A 164 14.90 -11.01 5.99
N PRO A 165 13.84 -10.68 5.22
CA PRO A 165 13.37 -9.31 5.11
C PRO A 165 12.79 -8.81 6.43
N LEU A 166 12.67 -7.47 6.57
CA LEU A 166 12.02 -6.81 7.71
C LEU A 166 12.59 -7.27 9.06
N ASN A 167 13.88 -6.99 9.22
CA ASN A 167 14.65 -7.19 10.44
C ASN A 167 15.54 -5.95 10.73
N SER A 168 16.43 -6.04 11.70
CA SER A 168 17.42 -5.01 12.03
C SER A 168 18.86 -5.49 11.78
N LEU A 169 19.04 -6.36 10.79
CA LEU A 169 20.35 -6.88 10.41
C LEU A 169 21.25 -5.76 9.90
N ASN A 170 22.52 -5.76 10.26
CA ASN A 170 23.48 -4.71 9.93
C ASN A 170 24.84 -5.26 9.46
N GLY A 171 25.77 -4.35 9.15
CA GLY A 171 27.10 -4.70 8.66
C GLY A 171 27.11 -5.06 7.17
N ALA A 172 28.27 -5.43 6.66
CA ALA A 172 28.47 -5.73 5.26
C ALA A 172 28.10 -7.18 4.90
N ILE A 173 27.70 -7.38 3.66
CA ILE A 173 27.52 -8.71 3.07
C ILE A 173 28.90 -9.26 2.74
N SER A 174 29.28 -10.40 3.34
CA SER A 174 30.59 -10.99 3.14
C SER A 174 30.79 -11.52 1.70
N GLU A 175 32.00 -11.41 1.18
CA GLU A 175 32.41 -12.06 -0.07
C GLU A 175 32.14 -13.57 -0.11
N ARG A 176 32.07 -14.20 1.07
CA ARG A 176 31.75 -15.63 1.20
C ARG A 176 30.33 -16.00 0.79
N ILE A 177 29.43 -15.01 0.56
CA ILE A 177 28.10 -15.26 -0.02
C ILE A 177 28.20 -16.04 -1.33
N ALA A 178 29.27 -15.83 -2.09
CA ALA A 178 29.56 -16.51 -3.35
C ALA A 178 29.78 -18.02 -3.22
N ASN A 179 29.91 -18.57 -1.99
CA ASN A 179 29.96 -20.01 -1.75
C ASN A 179 28.58 -20.66 -1.89
N LEU A 180 27.49 -19.87 -1.78
CA LEU A 180 26.11 -20.37 -1.85
C LEU A 180 25.66 -20.55 -3.30
N THR A 181 26.37 -21.30 -4.09
CA THR A 181 26.18 -21.44 -5.56
C THR A 181 24.84 -22.09 -5.96
N TYR A 182 24.09 -22.65 -5.02
CA TYR A 182 22.74 -23.18 -5.25
C TYR A 182 21.65 -22.15 -5.04
N LEU A 183 22.00 -20.95 -4.56
CA LEU A 183 21.02 -19.92 -4.21
C LEU A 183 20.19 -19.50 -5.41
N THR A 184 18.87 -19.55 -5.26
CA THR A 184 17.88 -19.13 -6.26
C THR A 184 17.12 -17.89 -5.80
N SER A 185 16.98 -17.70 -4.47
CA SER A 185 16.30 -16.56 -3.87
C SER A 185 17.12 -16.00 -2.72
N LEU A 186 17.42 -14.70 -2.81
CA LEU A 186 18.11 -13.94 -1.77
C LEU A 186 17.32 -12.67 -1.47
N ASP A 187 16.63 -12.66 -0.33
CA ASP A 187 15.82 -11.53 0.11
C ASP A 187 16.31 -11.01 1.46
N LEU A 188 16.88 -9.81 1.44
CA LEU A 188 17.37 -9.06 2.60
C LEU A 188 16.68 -7.69 2.69
N TYR A 189 15.49 -7.56 2.10
CA TYR A 189 14.66 -6.37 2.06
C TYR A 189 14.45 -5.77 3.45
N PHE A 190 14.51 -4.45 3.55
CA PHE A 190 14.24 -3.68 4.76
C PHE A 190 15.04 -4.18 5.97
N ASN A 191 16.35 -3.92 5.91
CA ASN A 191 17.32 -4.15 6.97
C ASN A 191 18.25 -2.91 7.12
N ASN A 192 19.34 -3.04 7.86
CA ASN A 192 20.33 -1.97 8.04
C ASN A 192 21.72 -2.39 7.51
N LEU A 193 21.72 -3.19 6.43
CA LEU A 193 22.97 -3.68 5.81
C LEU A 193 23.72 -2.53 5.15
N SER A 194 25.05 -2.55 5.20
CA SER A 194 25.92 -1.49 4.71
C SER A 194 27.10 -2.04 3.90
N GLY A 195 27.95 -1.14 3.42
CA GLY A 195 29.10 -1.50 2.57
C GLY A 195 28.71 -1.85 1.14
N VAL A 196 29.62 -2.46 0.41
CA VAL A 196 29.46 -2.73 -1.03
C VAL A 196 28.84 -4.10 -1.31
N ILE A 197 28.18 -4.23 -2.47
CA ILE A 197 27.78 -5.55 -2.99
C ILE A 197 29.07 -6.33 -3.32
N PRO A 198 29.25 -7.57 -2.84
CA PRO A 198 30.45 -8.36 -3.04
C PRO A 198 30.91 -8.50 -4.51
N LEU A 199 32.22 -8.33 -4.75
CA LEU A 199 32.77 -8.33 -6.11
C LEU A 199 32.64 -9.68 -6.85
N ASN A 200 32.52 -10.78 -6.10
CA ASN A 200 32.42 -12.13 -6.66
C ASN A 200 30.98 -12.66 -6.76
N PHE A 201 30.00 -11.77 -6.64
CA PHE A 201 28.56 -12.10 -6.61
C PHE A 201 28.10 -12.94 -7.81
N GLY A 202 28.76 -12.77 -8.96
CA GLY A 202 28.45 -13.51 -10.20
C GLY A 202 28.66 -15.02 -10.16
N LYS A 203 29.23 -15.57 -9.06
CA LYS A 203 29.27 -17.02 -8.84
C LYS A 203 27.88 -17.61 -8.52
N LEU A 204 26.91 -16.77 -8.14
CA LEU A 204 25.53 -17.17 -7.86
C LEU A 204 24.72 -17.34 -9.17
N SER A 205 25.20 -18.18 -10.05
CA SER A 205 24.64 -18.35 -11.41
C SER A 205 23.20 -18.88 -11.42
N LYS A 206 22.71 -19.50 -10.34
CA LYS A 206 21.33 -19.99 -10.21
C LYS A 206 20.35 -18.95 -9.67
N LEU A 207 20.85 -17.77 -9.25
CA LEU A 207 20.03 -16.74 -8.62
C LEU A 207 18.97 -16.22 -9.59
N LYS A 208 17.70 -16.25 -9.15
CA LYS A 208 16.53 -15.78 -9.90
C LYS A 208 15.93 -14.52 -9.30
N PHE A 209 15.93 -14.43 -7.98
CA PHE A 209 15.37 -13.34 -7.22
C PHE A 209 16.40 -12.76 -6.26
N MET A 210 16.66 -11.44 -6.38
CA MET A 210 17.54 -10.69 -5.50
C MET A 210 16.83 -9.43 -5.05
N ASN A 211 16.64 -9.29 -3.73
CA ASN A 211 16.00 -8.12 -3.14
C ASN A 211 16.80 -7.59 -1.95
N PHE A 212 17.40 -6.41 -2.14
CA PHE A 212 18.13 -5.66 -1.12
C PHE A 212 17.56 -4.25 -0.92
N ASP A 213 16.31 -4.01 -1.39
CA ASP A 213 15.67 -2.72 -1.20
C ASP A 213 15.63 -2.31 0.27
N TYR A 214 15.68 -1.00 0.53
CA TYR A 214 15.66 -0.43 1.88
C TYR A 214 16.79 -0.96 2.78
N ASN A 215 18.04 -0.65 2.38
CA ASN A 215 19.26 -0.89 3.14
C ASN A 215 20.18 0.34 3.05
N ASN A 216 21.40 0.24 3.57
CA ASN A 216 22.42 1.28 3.51
C ASN A 216 23.62 0.86 2.62
N LEU A 217 23.36 0.08 1.58
CA LEU A 217 24.41 -0.39 0.66
C LEU A 217 24.95 0.77 -0.16
N GLU A 218 26.25 0.75 -0.45
CA GLU A 218 26.99 1.82 -1.13
C GLU A 218 27.88 1.28 -2.26
N GLY A 219 28.52 2.21 -2.98
CA GLY A 219 29.44 1.89 -4.06
C GLY A 219 28.74 1.45 -5.34
N LYS A 220 29.52 0.87 -6.27
CA LYS A 220 29.07 0.55 -7.63
C LYS A 220 28.50 -0.86 -7.73
N LEU A 221 27.65 -1.08 -8.75
CA LEU A 221 27.26 -2.45 -9.13
C LEU A 221 28.51 -3.24 -9.54
N PRO A 222 28.79 -4.39 -8.90
CA PRO A 222 29.94 -5.19 -9.30
C PRO A 222 29.73 -5.75 -10.72
N PRO A 223 30.68 -5.65 -11.63
CA PRO A 223 30.53 -6.18 -13.01
C PRO A 223 30.18 -7.67 -13.02
N SER A 224 30.60 -8.42 -12.02
CA SER A 224 30.29 -9.83 -11.87
C SER A 224 28.79 -10.12 -11.67
N LEU A 225 28.02 -9.18 -11.13
CA LEU A 225 26.55 -9.33 -10.96
C LEU A 225 25.87 -9.69 -12.29
N MET A 226 26.39 -9.17 -13.40
CA MET A 226 25.89 -9.48 -14.75
C MET A 226 26.14 -10.93 -15.19
N ASN A 227 26.88 -11.72 -14.42
CA ASN A 227 27.03 -13.15 -14.65
C ASN A 227 25.97 -14.01 -13.95
N CYS A 228 25.06 -13.40 -13.16
CA CYS A 228 23.86 -14.05 -12.63
C CYS A 228 22.81 -14.21 -13.74
N THR A 229 23.11 -14.95 -14.79
CA THR A 229 22.34 -15.01 -16.05
C THR A 229 20.91 -15.52 -15.89
N ASN A 230 20.59 -16.22 -14.81
CA ASN A 230 19.24 -16.71 -14.48
C ASN A 230 18.38 -15.68 -13.74
N LEU A 231 18.91 -14.47 -13.48
CA LEU A 231 18.21 -13.45 -12.70
C LEU A 231 16.94 -12.99 -13.42
N VAL A 232 15.81 -13.06 -12.70
CA VAL A 232 14.48 -12.66 -13.15
C VAL A 232 14.06 -11.33 -12.53
N GLU A 233 14.38 -11.13 -11.26
CA GLU A 233 14.07 -9.89 -10.53
C GLU A 233 15.30 -9.39 -9.78
N LEU A 234 15.62 -8.10 -9.99
CA LEU A 234 16.69 -7.38 -9.32
C LEU A 234 16.13 -6.13 -8.65
N HIS A 235 16.13 -6.11 -7.33
CA HIS A 235 15.64 -5.02 -6.49
C HIS A 235 16.79 -4.51 -5.61
N LEU A 236 17.25 -3.29 -5.85
CA LEU A 236 18.32 -2.60 -5.13
C LEU A 236 17.92 -1.17 -4.74
N GLY A 237 16.64 -0.87 -4.76
CA GLY A 237 16.12 0.47 -4.45
C GLY A 237 16.33 0.88 -3.00
N PHE A 238 16.24 2.19 -2.74
CA PHE A 238 16.39 2.76 -1.40
C PHE A 238 17.70 2.34 -0.73
N ASN A 239 18.82 2.65 -1.41
CA ASN A 239 20.18 2.44 -0.95
C ASN A 239 21.04 3.67 -1.28
N ASN A 240 22.35 3.60 -1.05
CA ASN A 240 23.31 4.64 -1.38
C ASN A 240 24.23 4.20 -2.55
N LEU A 241 23.71 3.33 -3.44
CA LEU A 241 24.48 2.82 -4.57
C LEU A 241 24.76 3.95 -5.58
N GLU A 242 25.91 3.89 -6.23
CA GLU A 242 26.40 4.94 -7.12
C GLU A 242 27.08 4.38 -8.38
N GLY A 243 27.59 5.27 -9.19
CA GLY A 243 28.38 4.95 -10.38
C GLY A 243 27.58 5.00 -11.68
N ASP A 244 28.30 4.99 -12.77
CA ASP A 244 27.75 5.11 -14.12
C ASP A 244 27.13 3.77 -14.57
N LEU A 245 25.80 3.77 -14.79
CA LEU A 245 25.06 2.57 -15.23
C LEU A 245 25.52 2.07 -16.61
N THR A 246 26.09 2.92 -17.46
CA THR A 246 26.59 2.53 -18.78
C THR A 246 27.77 1.55 -18.72
N THR A 247 28.47 1.52 -17.58
CA THR A 247 29.56 0.58 -17.33
C THR A 247 29.07 -0.84 -17.03
N SER A 248 27.79 -1.01 -16.74
CA SER A 248 27.15 -2.29 -16.42
C SER A 248 26.57 -2.93 -17.70
N ASN A 249 27.08 -4.09 -18.08
CA ASN A 249 26.61 -4.78 -19.29
C ASN A 249 25.43 -5.72 -18.98
N PHE A 250 24.20 -5.20 -18.99
CA PHE A 250 22.97 -5.96 -18.72
C PHE A 250 22.63 -7.03 -19.77
N SER A 251 23.27 -7.02 -20.96
CA SER A 251 22.89 -7.90 -22.07
C SER A 251 22.91 -9.40 -21.75
N LYS A 252 23.65 -9.80 -20.72
CA LYS A 252 23.71 -11.19 -20.24
C LYS A 252 22.49 -11.63 -19.42
N LEU A 253 21.70 -10.69 -18.91
CA LEU A 253 20.54 -10.95 -18.06
C LEU A 253 19.27 -11.16 -18.89
N SER A 254 19.29 -12.13 -19.80
CA SER A 254 18.20 -12.35 -20.77
C SER A 254 16.85 -12.70 -20.14
N HIS A 255 16.84 -13.21 -18.90
CA HIS A 255 15.64 -13.58 -18.15
C HIS A 255 15.11 -12.44 -17.27
N LEU A 256 15.83 -11.31 -17.18
CA LEU A 256 15.45 -10.19 -16.33
C LEU A 256 14.08 -9.63 -16.75
N SER A 257 13.13 -9.72 -15.85
CA SER A 257 11.73 -9.27 -16.00
C SER A 257 11.47 -7.97 -15.25
N LYS A 258 12.10 -7.80 -14.09
CA LYS A 258 11.96 -6.59 -13.27
C LYS A 258 13.33 -6.07 -12.85
N LEU A 259 13.52 -4.76 -13.05
CA LEU A 259 14.69 -4.01 -12.59
C LEU A 259 14.22 -2.84 -11.73
N ASP A 260 14.63 -2.82 -10.47
CA ASP A 260 14.35 -1.76 -9.53
C ASP A 260 15.62 -1.22 -8.89
N LEU A 261 15.99 0.01 -9.26
CA LEU A 261 17.13 0.74 -8.71
C LEU A 261 16.71 2.11 -8.13
N VAL A 262 15.44 2.26 -7.76
CA VAL A 262 14.86 3.52 -7.26
C VAL A 262 15.62 4.06 -6.05
N TRP A 263 15.68 5.38 -5.89
CA TRP A 263 16.31 6.04 -4.74
C TRP A 263 17.74 5.55 -4.50
N ASN A 264 18.64 5.91 -5.41
CA ASN A 264 20.07 5.69 -5.37
C ASN A 264 20.82 6.90 -5.97
N ASN A 265 22.11 6.82 -6.14
CA ASN A 265 22.97 7.88 -6.66
C ASN A 265 23.60 7.49 -8.02
N PHE A 266 22.93 6.67 -8.82
CA PHE A 266 23.43 6.28 -10.12
C PHE A 266 23.54 7.48 -11.07
N THR A 267 24.54 7.42 -11.97
CA THR A 267 24.87 8.44 -12.96
C THR A 267 24.83 7.87 -14.39
N GLY A 268 25.06 8.73 -15.38
CA GLY A 268 25.10 8.37 -16.79
C GLY A 268 23.72 8.33 -17.45
N ILE A 269 23.61 7.60 -18.53
CA ILE A 269 22.38 7.43 -19.31
C ILE A 269 21.81 6.02 -19.15
N LEU A 270 20.59 5.79 -19.64
CA LEU A 270 20.02 4.45 -19.72
C LEU A 270 20.94 3.56 -20.58
N PRO A 271 21.49 2.45 -20.03
CA PRO A 271 22.46 1.66 -20.75
C PRO A 271 21.83 0.91 -21.93
N ILE A 272 22.38 1.05 -23.12
CA ILE A 272 21.89 0.36 -24.35
C ILE A 272 21.82 -1.17 -24.14
N SER A 273 22.75 -1.73 -23.36
CA SER A 273 22.76 -3.16 -23.01
C SER A 273 21.49 -3.64 -22.29
N LEU A 274 20.78 -2.74 -21.60
CA LEU A 274 19.51 -3.05 -20.94
C LEU A 274 18.42 -3.46 -21.93
N TYR A 275 18.43 -2.88 -23.12
CA TYR A 275 17.45 -3.18 -24.16
C TYR A 275 17.62 -4.56 -24.80
N SER A 276 18.72 -5.26 -24.50
CA SER A 276 18.89 -6.67 -24.84
C SER A 276 18.12 -7.62 -23.92
N CYS A 277 17.66 -7.14 -22.75
CA CYS A 277 16.88 -7.91 -21.79
C CYS A 277 15.41 -7.98 -22.24
N ARG A 278 15.11 -8.73 -23.31
CA ARG A 278 13.79 -8.76 -23.96
C ARG A 278 12.64 -9.26 -23.07
N SER A 279 12.94 -9.88 -21.94
CA SER A 279 11.97 -10.33 -20.94
C SER A 279 11.50 -9.21 -20.01
N LEU A 280 12.10 -8.01 -20.07
CA LEU A 280 11.76 -6.90 -19.20
C LEU A 280 10.31 -6.47 -19.39
N LYS A 281 9.60 -6.45 -18.24
CA LYS A 281 8.24 -5.97 -18.08
C LYS A 281 8.18 -4.70 -17.26
N ALA A 282 9.12 -4.52 -16.32
CA ALA A 282 9.16 -3.38 -15.43
C ALA A 282 10.57 -2.83 -15.25
N ILE A 283 10.70 -1.50 -15.40
CA ILE A 283 11.91 -0.73 -15.16
C ILE A 283 11.56 0.42 -14.20
N ARG A 284 12.24 0.49 -13.06
CA ARG A 284 12.10 1.58 -12.08
C ARG A 284 13.49 2.11 -11.69
N LEU A 285 13.81 3.30 -12.19
CA LEU A 285 15.09 3.99 -11.94
C LEU A 285 14.85 5.38 -11.30
N SER A 286 13.67 5.61 -10.79
CA SER A 286 13.24 6.89 -10.23
C SER A 286 14.14 7.36 -9.09
N SER A 287 14.20 8.68 -8.87
CA SER A 287 14.98 9.27 -7.78
C SER A 287 16.47 8.86 -7.80
N ASN A 288 17.04 8.89 -9.00
CA ASN A 288 18.48 8.89 -9.27
C ASN A 288 18.82 10.25 -9.90
N PRO A 289 19.09 11.28 -9.09
CA PRO A 289 19.12 12.68 -9.56
C PRO A 289 20.30 13.00 -10.51
N TYR A 290 21.23 12.10 -10.65
CA TYR A 290 22.37 12.22 -11.55
C TYR A 290 22.28 11.34 -12.80
N LEU A 291 21.18 10.58 -12.94
CA LEU A 291 20.86 9.85 -14.15
C LEU A 291 20.23 10.83 -15.16
N GLU A 292 20.71 10.84 -16.39
CA GLU A 292 20.34 11.85 -17.37
C GLU A 292 20.16 11.29 -18.79
N GLY A 293 19.87 12.14 -19.77
CA GLY A 293 19.87 11.81 -21.19
C GLY A 293 18.48 11.75 -21.81
N GLN A 294 18.33 10.94 -22.85
CA GLN A 294 17.10 10.83 -23.62
C GLN A 294 16.61 9.38 -23.67
N ILE A 295 15.31 9.21 -23.93
CA ILE A 295 14.77 7.88 -24.26
C ILE A 295 15.29 7.48 -25.64
N GLN A 296 15.96 6.34 -25.67
CA GLN A 296 16.60 5.82 -26.87
C GLN A 296 15.64 4.91 -27.64
N TYR A 297 15.77 4.92 -28.99
CA TYR A 297 14.88 4.15 -29.87
C TYR A 297 14.93 2.63 -29.61
N GLU A 298 16.07 2.14 -29.15
CA GLU A 298 16.32 0.73 -28.82
C GLU A 298 15.39 0.17 -27.75
N ILE A 299 14.74 1.03 -26.93
CA ILE A 299 13.72 0.61 -25.94
C ILE A 299 12.56 -0.15 -26.60
N LEU A 300 12.32 0.07 -27.90
CA LEU A 300 11.31 -0.63 -28.68
C LEU A 300 11.57 -2.14 -28.84
N SER A 301 12.79 -2.59 -28.52
CA SER A 301 13.11 -4.03 -28.45
C SER A 301 12.43 -4.72 -27.27
N LEU A 302 12.05 -3.97 -26.22
CA LEU A 302 11.40 -4.46 -25.01
C LEU A 302 9.87 -4.62 -25.24
N LYS A 303 9.48 -5.62 -26.01
CA LYS A 303 8.08 -5.83 -26.42
C LYS A 303 7.11 -6.07 -25.26
N SER A 304 7.61 -6.55 -24.11
CA SER A 304 6.82 -6.85 -22.90
C SER A 304 6.82 -5.73 -21.89
N LEU A 305 7.48 -4.59 -22.16
CA LEU A 305 7.57 -3.48 -21.21
C LEU A 305 6.19 -2.91 -20.92
N SER A 306 5.73 -3.09 -19.69
CA SER A 306 4.42 -2.64 -19.22
C SER A 306 4.49 -1.51 -18.20
N PHE A 307 5.63 -1.37 -17.52
CA PHE A 307 5.87 -0.38 -16.48
C PHE A 307 7.21 0.31 -16.69
N LEU A 308 7.20 1.63 -16.83
CA LEU A 308 8.41 2.47 -16.91
C LEU A 308 8.28 3.65 -15.93
N SER A 309 9.18 3.71 -14.96
CA SER A 309 9.24 4.81 -14.01
C SER A 309 10.65 5.39 -13.93
N LEU A 310 10.77 6.65 -14.36
CA LEU A 310 11.97 7.45 -14.36
C LEU A 310 11.75 8.79 -13.64
N VAL A 311 10.96 8.79 -12.56
CA VAL A 311 10.62 9.99 -11.78
C VAL A 311 11.88 10.61 -11.18
N SER A 312 12.00 11.94 -11.26
CA SER A 312 13.14 12.68 -10.67
C SER A 312 14.52 12.21 -11.18
N VAL A 313 14.64 12.03 -12.49
CA VAL A 313 15.90 11.90 -13.24
C VAL A 313 16.05 13.12 -14.17
N ARG A 314 17.14 13.29 -14.88
CA ARG A 314 17.38 14.45 -15.74
C ARG A 314 17.21 14.09 -17.22
N LEU A 315 15.98 13.88 -17.65
CA LEU A 315 15.67 13.61 -19.06
C LEU A 315 15.56 14.89 -19.87
N THR A 316 15.83 14.76 -21.16
CA THR A 316 15.64 15.81 -22.17
C THR A 316 14.87 15.26 -23.37
N ASN A 317 14.28 16.15 -24.17
CA ASN A 317 13.55 15.81 -25.39
C ASN A 317 12.26 15.00 -25.10
N ILE A 318 11.32 15.61 -24.39
CA ILE A 318 9.99 14.99 -24.09
C ILE A 318 9.26 14.58 -25.37
N THR A 319 9.34 15.38 -26.45
CA THR A 319 8.71 15.07 -27.75
C THR A 319 9.25 13.75 -28.32
N GLY A 320 10.57 13.60 -28.36
CA GLY A 320 11.19 12.34 -28.78
C GLY A 320 10.80 11.17 -27.90
N ALA A 321 10.78 11.37 -26.57
CA ALA A 321 10.38 10.35 -25.60
C ALA A 321 8.94 9.87 -25.84
N MET A 322 7.97 10.80 -26.02
CA MET A 322 6.57 10.44 -26.28
C MET A 322 6.40 9.73 -27.62
N ASN A 323 7.06 10.20 -28.68
CA ASN A 323 7.03 9.57 -30.00
C ASN A 323 7.59 8.14 -30.02
N ILE A 324 8.65 7.88 -29.27
CA ILE A 324 9.24 6.54 -29.16
C ILE A 324 8.33 5.64 -28.31
N LEU A 325 7.99 6.08 -27.10
CA LEU A 325 7.26 5.25 -26.13
C LEU A 325 5.81 4.97 -26.54
N SER A 326 5.20 5.84 -27.35
CA SER A 326 3.87 5.58 -27.92
C SER A 326 3.80 4.27 -28.73
N ARG A 327 4.94 3.83 -29.29
CA ARG A 327 5.08 2.57 -30.03
C ARG A 327 5.27 1.34 -29.15
N CYS A 328 5.47 1.53 -27.83
CA CYS A 328 5.52 0.43 -26.84
C CYS A 328 4.11 -0.06 -26.53
N ARG A 329 3.58 -1.00 -27.31
CA ARG A 329 2.17 -1.45 -27.26
C ARG A 329 1.74 -2.01 -25.91
N SER A 330 2.65 -2.64 -25.15
CA SER A 330 2.36 -3.26 -23.85
C SER A 330 2.43 -2.26 -22.69
N LEU A 331 2.80 -0.99 -22.93
CA LEU A 331 3.05 -0.02 -21.88
C LEU A 331 1.72 0.40 -21.22
N ARG A 332 1.61 0.14 -19.91
CA ARG A 332 0.44 0.44 -19.08
C ARG A 332 0.68 1.57 -18.11
N THR A 333 1.92 1.72 -17.65
CA THR A 333 2.31 2.72 -16.66
C THR A 333 3.53 3.47 -17.15
N LEU A 334 3.41 4.80 -17.24
CA LEU A 334 4.48 5.72 -17.61
C LEU A 334 4.57 6.84 -16.58
N MET A 335 5.70 6.93 -15.87
CA MET A 335 5.93 7.88 -14.80
C MET A 335 7.22 8.67 -15.04
N PHE A 336 7.08 9.96 -15.33
CA PHE A 336 8.17 10.89 -15.61
C PHE A 336 8.13 12.16 -14.75
N SER A 337 7.39 12.13 -13.64
CA SER A 337 7.28 13.31 -12.79
C SER A 337 8.65 13.83 -12.36
N GLY A 338 8.87 15.14 -12.48
CA GLY A 338 10.14 15.79 -12.13
C GLY A 338 11.33 15.39 -12.99
N SER A 339 11.12 14.88 -14.23
CA SER A 339 12.21 14.35 -15.04
C SER A 339 12.57 15.18 -16.25
N PHE A 340 11.67 16.01 -16.73
CA PHE A 340 11.96 17.04 -17.73
C PHE A 340 11.99 18.41 -17.04
N ASP A 341 12.63 19.37 -17.63
CA ASP A 341 12.69 20.73 -17.08
C ASP A 341 12.41 21.77 -18.16
N SER A 342 11.29 22.47 -18.02
CA SER A 342 10.94 23.66 -18.83
C SER A 342 10.84 23.41 -20.35
N GLU A 343 10.52 22.18 -20.75
CA GLU A 343 10.25 21.85 -22.15
C GLU A 343 8.79 22.10 -22.54
N ALA A 344 8.52 22.26 -23.84
CA ALA A 344 7.16 22.33 -24.33
C ALA A 344 6.54 20.93 -24.41
N MET A 345 5.31 20.79 -23.93
CA MET A 345 4.53 19.56 -24.13
C MET A 345 4.31 19.34 -25.64
N PRO A 346 4.58 18.12 -26.18
CA PRO A 346 4.38 17.86 -27.59
C PRO A 346 2.92 18.13 -28.02
N THR A 347 2.78 18.88 -29.11
CA THR A 347 1.49 19.25 -29.71
C THR A 347 0.90 18.10 -30.54
N ASP A 348 -0.30 18.27 -31.06
CA ASP A 348 -0.91 17.30 -31.96
C ASP A 348 -0.12 17.19 -33.29
N ASP A 349 0.49 18.30 -33.74
CA ASP A 349 1.36 18.31 -34.94
C ASP A 349 2.67 17.55 -34.73
N ASP A 350 3.22 17.56 -33.52
CA ASP A 350 4.41 16.80 -33.16
C ASP A 350 4.15 15.28 -33.08
N MET A 351 2.90 14.90 -32.92
CA MET A 351 2.42 13.52 -32.72
C MET A 351 1.62 13.02 -33.94
N VAL A 352 2.07 13.34 -35.14
CA VAL A 352 1.42 12.96 -36.41
C VAL A 352 1.26 11.44 -36.48
N ASP A 353 0.06 10.99 -36.92
CA ASP A 353 -0.33 9.57 -36.97
C ASP A 353 -0.31 8.85 -35.61
N PHE A 354 -0.67 9.58 -34.54
CA PHE A 354 -0.67 9.03 -33.19
C PHE A 354 -1.75 7.97 -33.01
N HIS A 355 -1.35 6.71 -33.10
CA HIS A 355 -2.13 5.53 -32.73
C HIS A 355 -1.47 4.76 -31.57
N GLY A 356 -0.68 5.46 -30.76
CA GLY A 356 0.15 4.88 -29.70
C GLY A 356 -0.57 4.78 -28.35
N PHE A 357 0.17 4.24 -27.38
CA PHE A 357 -0.25 4.11 -25.98
C PHE A 357 -1.61 3.42 -25.79
N GLN A 358 -1.96 2.43 -26.61
CA GLN A 358 -3.28 1.80 -26.62
C GLN A 358 -3.65 1.17 -25.27
N ASP A 359 -2.67 0.65 -24.53
CA ASP A 359 -2.87 0.02 -23.22
C ASP A 359 -2.52 0.91 -22.03
N LEU A 360 -2.16 2.19 -22.28
CA LEU A 360 -1.72 3.08 -21.21
C LEU A 360 -2.88 3.40 -20.25
N ARG A 361 -2.64 3.13 -18.96
CA ARG A 361 -3.61 3.34 -17.88
C ARG A 361 -3.19 4.42 -16.91
N PHE A 362 -1.90 4.59 -16.74
CA PHE A 362 -1.31 5.55 -15.81
C PHE A 362 -0.28 6.41 -16.55
N LEU A 363 -0.51 7.72 -16.57
CA LEU A 363 0.42 8.71 -17.10
C LEU A 363 0.73 9.76 -16.04
N SER A 364 2.01 9.97 -15.74
CA SER A 364 2.45 11.02 -14.83
C SER A 364 3.60 11.82 -15.44
N LEU A 365 3.34 13.11 -15.64
CA LEU A 365 4.25 14.15 -16.10
C LEU A 365 4.25 15.35 -15.13
N ALA A 366 3.89 15.13 -13.87
CA ALA A 366 3.82 16.19 -12.87
C ALA A 366 5.21 16.77 -12.57
N SER A 367 5.26 18.02 -12.07
CA SER A 367 6.50 18.67 -11.59
C SER A 367 7.63 18.75 -12.61
N CYS A 368 7.31 18.85 -13.90
CA CYS A 368 8.29 18.94 -15.00
C CYS A 368 8.43 20.36 -15.56
N ARG A 369 7.74 21.36 -14.99
CA ARG A 369 7.65 22.72 -15.53
C ARG A 369 7.31 22.77 -17.01
N LEU A 370 6.56 21.80 -17.50
CA LEU A 370 6.15 21.72 -18.92
C LEU A 370 5.27 22.92 -19.29
N THR A 371 5.53 23.48 -20.47
CA THR A 371 4.79 24.62 -21.01
C THR A 371 3.83 24.20 -22.12
N GLY A 372 2.98 25.15 -22.58
CA GLY A 372 2.01 24.91 -23.65
C GLY A 372 0.62 24.61 -23.11
N GLN A 373 -0.20 23.96 -23.91
CA GLN A 373 -1.57 23.55 -23.56
C GLN A 373 -1.67 22.04 -23.38
N ILE A 374 -2.73 21.57 -22.72
CA ILE A 374 -3.03 20.14 -22.64
C ILE A 374 -3.39 19.64 -24.05
N PRO A 375 -2.56 18.79 -24.68
CA PRO A 375 -2.70 18.48 -26.11
C PRO A 375 -3.83 17.49 -26.40
N GLY A 376 -4.41 17.60 -27.60
CA GLY A 376 -5.54 16.79 -28.03
C GLY A 376 -5.23 15.30 -28.22
N TRP A 377 -3.97 14.91 -28.52
CA TRP A 377 -3.59 13.51 -28.69
C TRP A 377 -3.84 12.65 -27.43
N LEU A 378 -3.86 13.26 -26.23
CA LEU A 378 -4.25 12.56 -24.99
C LEU A 378 -5.69 12.03 -25.04
N SER A 379 -6.57 12.60 -25.89
CA SER A 379 -7.95 12.11 -26.07
C SER A 379 -8.04 10.70 -26.64
N ASN A 380 -6.95 10.22 -27.27
CA ASN A 380 -6.85 8.88 -27.84
C ASN A 380 -6.55 7.80 -26.79
N LEU A 381 -6.16 8.17 -25.56
CA LEU A 381 -5.81 7.25 -24.49
C LEU A 381 -7.06 6.65 -23.83
N LYS A 382 -7.81 5.81 -24.54
CA LYS A 382 -9.12 5.30 -24.07
C LYS A 382 -9.05 4.41 -22.83
N ASN A 383 -7.87 3.81 -22.55
CA ASN A 383 -7.63 2.99 -21.37
C ASN A 383 -7.09 3.77 -20.19
N LEU A 384 -6.87 5.10 -20.32
CA LEU A 384 -6.31 5.93 -19.27
C LEU A 384 -7.23 5.98 -18.04
N GLU A 385 -6.67 5.65 -16.89
CA GLU A 385 -7.33 5.60 -15.58
C GLU A 385 -6.87 6.74 -14.68
N VAL A 386 -5.59 7.10 -14.78
CA VAL A 386 -4.91 8.07 -13.91
C VAL A 386 -4.08 9.02 -14.76
N LEU A 387 -4.29 10.32 -14.56
CA LEU A 387 -3.55 11.40 -15.24
C LEU A 387 -3.02 12.39 -14.22
N PHE A 388 -1.67 12.48 -14.07
CA PHE A 388 -0.98 13.49 -13.28
C PHE A 388 -0.24 14.46 -14.17
N LEU A 389 -0.70 15.69 -14.24
CA LEU A 389 -0.07 16.83 -14.93
C LEU A 389 0.14 18.03 -13.99
N GLY A 390 -0.03 17.84 -12.68
CA GLY A 390 0.12 18.91 -11.68
C GLY A 390 1.55 19.44 -11.59
N ALA A 391 1.70 20.63 -11.00
CA ALA A 391 2.97 21.33 -10.81
C ALA A 391 3.75 21.52 -12.12
N ASN A 392 3.09 22.11 -13.14
CA ASN A 392 3.62 22.47 -14.44
C ASN A 392 3.29 23.93 -14.79
N GLN A 393 3.50 24.32 -16.03
CA GLN A 393 3.20 25.66 -16.54
C GLN A 393 2.18 25.59 -17.69
N PHE A 394 1.24 24.66 -17.63
CA PHE A 394 0.20 24.51 -18.64
C PHE A 394 -0.71 25.74 -18.66
N THR A 395 -1.00 26.23 -19.85
CA THR A 395 -1.90 27.36 -20.12
C THR A 395 -3.14 26.94 -20.87
N GLY A 396 -4.00 27.88 -21.21
CA GLY A 396 -5.25 27.61 -21.94
C GLY A 396 -6.34 27.09 -21.02
N SER A 397 -7.32 26.40 -21.57
CA SER A 397 -8.47 25.88 -20.84
C SER A 397 -8.41 24.35 -20.69
N ILE A 398 -9.12 23.82 -19.69
CA ILE A 398 -9.32 22.36 -19.56
C ILE A 398 -10.09 21.87 -20.79
N PRO A 399 -9.52 20.95 -21.60
CA PRO A 399 -10.20 20.47 -22.80
C PRO A 399 -11.45 19.65 -22.47
N SER A 400 -12.55 19.91 -23.19
CA SER A 400 -13.81 19.20 -22.96
C SER A 400 -13.75 17.71 -23.23
N TRP A 401 -12.85 17.25 -24.12
CA TRP A 401 -12.66 15.83 -24.42
C TRP A 401 -12.19 15.01 -23.22
N LEU A 402 -11.56 15.65 -22.22
CA LEU A 402 -11.08 14.97 -21.00
C LEU A 402 -12.22 14.25 -20.27
N GLY A 403 -13.43 14.84 -20.28
CA GLY A 403 -14.65 14.23 -19.71
C GLY A 403 -15.21 13.04 -20.50
N ASN A 404 -14.68 12.77 -21.70
CA ASN A 404 -15.11 11.65 -22.55
C ASN A 404 -14.19 10.40 -22.42
N LEU A 405 -13.15 10.46 -21.58
CA LEU A 405 -12.27 9.31 -21.35
C LEU A 405 -12.99 8.28 -20.46
N PRO A 406 -13.25 7.06 -20.97
CA PRO A 406 -14.21 6.14 -20.34
C PRO A 406 -13.74 5.57 -19.02
N ASN A 407 -12.42 5.46 -18.84
CA ASN A 407 -11.81 4.79 -17.67
C ASN A 407 -11.16 5.76 -16.67
N LEU A 408 -11.12 7.07 -16.99
CA LEU A 408 -10.45 8.06 -16.18
C LEU A 408 -11.22 8.30 -14.85
N PHE A 409 -10.53 8.16 -13.72
CA PHE A 409 -11.12 8.38 -12.40
C PHE A 409 -10.24 9.25 -11.48
N LEU A 410 -8.98 9.46 -11.85
CA LEU A 410 -8.08 10.36 -11.15
C LEU A 410 -7.45 11.33 -12.13
N VAL A 411 -7.70 12.62 -11.89
CA VAL A 411 -7.17 13.74 -12.66
C VAL A 411 -6.54 14.73 -11.72
N ASP A 412 -5.27 15.00 -11.91
CA ASP A 412 -4.51 16.02 -11.21
C ASP A 412 -3.93 17.02 -12.21
N LEU A 413 -4.45 18.24 -12.19
CA LEU A 413 -3.99 19.40 -12.96
C LEU A 413 -3.59 20.54 -12.02
N ALA A 414 -3.40 20.27 -10.73
CA ALA A 414 -3.09 21.28 -9.73
C ALA A 414 -1.80 22.04 -10.04
N ASP A 415 -1.67 23.25 -9.53
CA ASP A 415 -0.46 24.07 -9.62
C ASP A 415 0.00 24.24 -11.08
N ASN A 416 -0.83 24.96 -11.87
CA ASN A 416 -0.61 25.29 -13.27
C ASN A 416 -1.12 26.73 -13.57
N MET A 417 -1.09 27.13 -14.83
CA MET A 417 -1.61 28.43 -15.30
C MET A 417 -2.91 28.25 -16.12
N ILE A 418 -3.65 27.17 -15.87
CA ILE A 418 -4.88 26.84 -16.61
C ILE A 418 -5.95 27.87 -16.27
N SER A 419 -6.68 28.34 -17.31
CA SER A 419 -7.68 29.41 -17.20
C SER A 419 -9.01 28.99 -17.86
N GLY A 420 -9.95 29.92 -17.92
CA GLY A 420 -11.29 29.64 -18.48
C GLY A 420 -12.20 28.91 -17.49
N ASN A 421 -13.31 28.42 -17.98
CA ASN A 421 -14.36 27.81 -17.17
C ASN A 421 -14.11 26.29 -17.00
N LEU A 422 -14.58 25.74 -15.87
CA LEU A 422 -14.65 24.29 -15.67
C LEU A 422 -15.63 23.67 -16.68
N PRO A 423 -15.15 22.80 -17.59
CA PRO A 423 -16.02 22.23 -18.62
C PRO A 423 -17.04 21.26 -18.02
N LYS A 424 -18.31 21.41 -18.37
CA LYS A 424 -19.41 20.52 -17.92
C LYS A 424 -19.16 19.06 -18.26
N GLN A 425 -18.40 18.79 -19.32
CA GLN A 425 -18.03 17.44 -19.74
C GLN A 425 -17.17 16.75 -18.71
N LEU A 426 -16.25 17.45 -18.05
CA LEU A 426 -15.42 16.86 -16.98
C LEU A 426 -16.28 16.37 -15.81
N CYS A 427 -17.42 17.04 -15.57
CA CYS A 427 -18.38 16.63 -14.55
C CYS A 427 -19.22 15.38 -14.96
N ARG A 428 -18.92 14.75 -16.10
CA ARG A 428 -19.62 13.57 -16.64
C ARG A 428 -18.67 12.39 -16.90
N LEU A 429 -17.48 12.39 -16.29
CA LEU A 429 -16.53 11.27 -16.40
C LEU A 429 -17.24 9.94 -16.17
N PRO A 430 -17.31 9.03 -17.18
CA PRO A 430 -18.19 7.86 -17.12
C PRO A 430 -17.92 6.98 -15.90
N ARG A 431 -16.65 6.78 -15.54
CA ARG A 431 -16.25 5.95 -14.40
C ARG A 431 -16.62 6.55 -13.04
N LEU A 432 -16.81 7.87 -12.96
CA LEU A 432 -17.22 8.55 -11.73
C LEU A 432 -18.75 8.69 -11.63
N VAL A 433 -19.49 8.44 -12.71
CA VAL A 433 -20.96 8.48 -12.76
C VAL A 433 -21.59 7.13 -12.50
N VAL A 434 -21.02 6.04 -13.05
CA VAL A 434 -21.56 4.68 -12.95
C VAL A 434 -20.60 3.79 -12.15
N ASN A 435 -21.17 2.99 -11.25
CA ASN A 435 -20.38 2.00 -10.49
C ASN A 435 -19.87 0.90 -11.44
N ALA A 436 -18.66 1.07 -11.93
CA ALA A 436 -17.95 -0.01 -12.59
C ALA A 436 -17.40 -0.96 -11.50
N SER A 437 -18.24 -1.87 -11.01
CA SER A 437 -17.90 -2.92 -10.05
C SER A 437 -16.84 -3.92 -10.57
N SER A 438 -16.27 -3.66 -11.73
CA SER A 438 -15.18 -4.41 -12.35
C SER A 438 -13.90 -3.56 -12.44
N ILE A 439 -13.50 -2.95 -11.32
CA ILE A 439 -12.09 -2.53 -11.22
C ILE A 439 -11.31 -3.85 -11.13
N GLY A 440 -10.83 -4.33 -12.27
CA GLY A 440 -9.91 -5.45 -12.29
C GLY A 440 -8.77 -5.12 -11.32
N ASN A 441 -8.42 -6.05 -10.44
CA ASN A 441 -7.25 -5.96 -9.59
C ASN A 441 -6.02 -5.91 -10.51
N TYR A 442 -5.65 -4.70 -10.94
CA TYR A 442 -4.42 -4.50 -11.69
C TYR A 442 -3.28 -4.44 -10.68
N GLU A 443 -2.58 -5.55 -10.53
CA GLU A 443 -1.33 -5.56 -9.81
C GLU A 443 -0.32 -4.74 -10.63
N PHE A 444 0.15 -3.64 -10.07
CA PHE A 444 1.37 -3.02 -10.56
C PHE A 444 2.51 -4.00 -10.31
N GLU A 445 3.34 -4.20 -11.30
CA GLU A 445 4.52 -5.06 -11.15
C GLU A 445 5.56 -4.46 -10.18
N LEU A 446 5.51 -3.13 -9.99
CA LEU A 446 6.30 -2.39 -9.01
C LEU A 446 5.40 -1.44 -8.22
N PRO A 447 5.67 -1.18 -6.92
CA PRO A 447 4.83 -0.31 -6.12
C PRO A 447 4.83 1.14 -6.61
N LEU A 448 3.68 1.80 -6.52
CA LEU A 448 3.54 3.25 -6.66
C LEU A 448 3.97 3.94 -5.37
N PHE A 449 4.75 5.02 -5.45
CA PHE A 449 5.13 5.81 -4.29
C PHE A 449 4.13 6.94 -4.04
N ASN A 450 3.49 6.93 -2.86
CA ASN A 450 2.96 8.13 -2.26
C ASN A 450 4.03 8.71 -1.34
N TYR A 451 4.44 9.96 -1.55
CA TYR A 451 5.24 10.75 -0.61
C TYR A 451 4.37 11.06 0.63
N ALA A 452 4.26 10.10 1.56
CA ALA A 452 3.79 10.39 2.91
C ALA A 452 5.00 10.31 3.84
N TYR A 453 5.49 11.48 4.23
CA TYR A 453 6.48 11.63 5.29
C TYR A 453 6.09 10.78 6.51
N ASN A 454 7.02 9.93 6.98
CA ASN A 454 7.05 9.31 8.30
C ASN A 454 6.15 8.12 8.65
N LYS A 455 5.71 7.26 7.71
CA LYS A 455 5.31 5.87 8.10
C LYS A 455 5.61 4.92 6.95
N ALA A 456 6.25 3.80 7.27
CA ALA A 456 6.39 2.68 6.35
C ALA A 456 5.00 2.14 5.97
N TYR A 457 4.45 2.64 4.89
CA TYR A 457 3.23 2.08 4.31
C TYR A 457 3.64 1.04 3.27
N VAL A 458 3.21 -0.17 3.52
CA VAL A 458 3.06 -1.16 2.46
C VAL A 458 2.17 -0.52 1.40
N LEU A 459 2.75 -0.16 0.27
CA LEU A 459 2.00 0.46 -0.82
C LEU A 459 0.96 -0.51 -1.37
N PRO A 460 -0.23 0.00 -1.69
CA PRO A 460 -1.27 -0.82 -2.29
C PRO A 460 -0.78 -1.43 -3.60
N ARG A 461 -0.93 -2.72 -3.74
CA ARG A 461 -0.53 -3.50 -4.93
C ARG A 461 -1.45 -3.27 -6.14
N GLY A 462 -2.05 -2.09 -6.27
CA GLY A 462 -2.91 -1.82 -7.42
C GLY A 462 -3.56 -0.44 -7.42
N THR A 463 -4.11 -0.01 -8.57
CA THR A 463 -4.89 1.23 -8.72
C THR A 463 -6.17 1.23 -7.90
N SER A 464 -6.63 0.07 -7.43
CA SER A 464 -7.85 -0.08 -6.62
C SER A 464 -7.83 0.71 -5.30
N ASN A 465 -6.64 1.10 -4.83
CA ASN A 465 -6.48 1.88 -3.60
C ASN A 465 -6.26 3.38 -3.85
N LEU A 466 -6.16 3.82 -5.12
CA LEU A 466 -6.13 5.23 -5.44
C LEU A 466 -7.56 5.79 -5.32
N PRO A 467 -7.74 6.95 -4.66
CA PRO A 467 -9.05 7.55 -4.55
C PRO A 467 -9.53 8.10 -5.90
N CYS A 468 -10.83 8.01 -6.15
CA CYS A 468 -11.45 8.79 -7.21
C CYS A 468 -11.28 10.28 -6.91
N MET A 469 -10.52 11.02 -7.73
CA MET A 469 -10.08 12.38 -7.40
C MET A 469 -10.08 13.28 -8.63
N ILE A 470 -10.51 14.52 -8.42
CA ILE A 470 -10.27 15.64 -9.34
C ILE A 470 -9.59 16.74 -8.54
N ASP A 471 -8.36 17.07 -8.92
CA ASP A 471 -7.59 18.16 -8.36
C ASP A 471 -7.28 19.19 -9.44
N LEU A 472 -7.85 20.38 -9.28
CA LEU A 472 -7.67 21.56 -10.14
C LEU A 472 -7.14 22.73 -9.33
N SER A 473 -6.66 22.50 -8.11
CA SER A 473 -6.20 23.56 -7.20
C SER A 473 -5.05 24.37 -7.79
N ALA A 474 -4.86 25.58 -7.26
CA ALA A 474 -3.78 26.48 -7.65
C ALA A 474 -3.68 26.68 -9.18
N ASN A 475 -4.73 27.28 -9.77
CA ASN A 475 -4.84 27.61 -11.18
C ASN A 475 -5.53 29.00 -11.35
N ASN A 476 -5.81 29.39 -12.59
CA ASN A 476 -6.55 30.63 -12.93
C ASN A 476 -7.99 30.33 -13.44
N ILE A 477 -8.57 29.21 -13.03
CA ILE A 477 -9.88 28.77 -13.50
C ILE A 477 -10.95 29.69 -12.92
N ASN A 478 -11.89 30.13 -13.77
CA ASN A 478 -12.91 31.11 -13.42
C ASN A 478 -14.34 30.58 -13.67
N GLY A 479 -15.33 31.48 -13.56
CA GLY A 479 -16.73 31.12 -13.73
C GLY A 479 -17.32 30.40 -12.52
N SER A 480 -18.47 29.78 -12.71
CA SER A 480 -19.17 29.07 -11.63
C SER A 480 -18.86 27.58 -11.64
N ILE A 481 -18.96 26.94 -10.48
CA ILE A 481 -18.93 25.48 -10.38
C ILE A 481 -20.19 24.92 -11.05
N PRO A 482 -20.07 24.09 -12.10
CA PRO A 482 -21.24 23.57 -12.83
C PRO A 482 -22.13 22.70 -11.94
N THR A 483 -23.45 22.80 -12.08
CA THR A 483 -24.41 21.94 -11.36
C THR A 483 -24.24 20.46 -11.73
N GLU A 484 -23.70 20.17 -12.88
CA GLU A 484 -23.35 18.84 -13.39
C GLU A 484 -22.34 18.11 -12.51
N ILE A 485 -21.59 18.84 -11.65
CA ILE A 485 -20.64 18.23 -10.69
C ILE A 485 -21.30 17.16 -9.82
N GLY A 486 -22.59 17.30 -9.48
CA GLY A 486 -23.34 16.33 -8.71
C GLY A 486 -23.56 14.97 -9.39
N GLN A 487 -23.21 14.84 -10.67
CA GLN A 487 -23.29 13.55 -11.38
C GLN A 487 -22.15 12.60 -11.02
N LEU A 488 -21.03 13.11 -10.50
CA LEU A 488 -19.83 12.33 -10.18
C LEU A 488 -19.97 11.56 -8.86
N GLN A 489 -20.96 10.68 -8.74
CA GLN A 489 -21.37 10.05 -7.49
C GLN A 489 -20.29 9.19 -6.81
N PHE A 490 -19.27 8.73 -7.55
CA PHE A 490 -18.15 7.95 -7.04
C PHE A 490 -16.92 8.80 -6.71
N LEU A 491 -16.99 10.12 -6.88
CA LEU A 491 -15.92 11.03 -6.52
C LEU A 491 -15.69 11.01 -5.00
N ARG A 492 -14.44 10.86 -4.57
CA ARG A 492 -14.03 10.87 -3.16
C ARG A 492 -13.31 12.15 -2.77
N LYS A 493 -12.58 12.77 -3.71
CA LYS A 493 -11.82 13.99 -3.44
C LYS A 493 -12.04 15.02 -4.56
N LEU A 494 -12.37 16.24 -4.17
CA LEU A 494 -12.53 17.37 -5.07
C LEU A 494 -11.77 18.58 -4.51
N PHE A 495 -10.73 19.02 -5.21
CA PHE A 495 -9.93 20.17 -4.85
C PHE A 495 -10.04 21.25 -5.95
N LEU A 496 -10.64 22.38 -5.62
CA LEU A 496 -10.82 23.54 -6.49
C LEU A 496 -10.22 24.82 -5.88
N ASN A 497 -9.52 24.68 -4.78
CA ASN A 497 -8.97 25.80 -4.01
C ASN A 497 -7.91 26.58 -4.79
N HIS A 498 -7.64 27.85 -4.36
CA HIS A 498 -6.70 28.73 -5.02
C HIS A 498 -6.99 28.90 -6.54
N ASN A 499 -8.20 29.37 -6.86
CA ASN A 499 -8.67 29.64 -8.20
C ASN A 499 -9.51 30.94 -8.23
N ASN A 500 -10.13 31.25 -9.36
CA ASN A 500 -11.01 32.41 -9.54
C ASN A 500 -12.50 32.00 -9.68
N PHE A 501 -12.91 30.88 -9.07
CA PHE A 501 -14.32 30.46 -9.11
C PHE A 501 -15.21 31.48 -8.42
N SER A 502 -16.37 31.76 -9.02
CA SER A 502 -17.35 32.74 -8.53
C SER A 502 -18.76 32.15 -8.51
N GLY A 503 -19.75 32.95 -8.08
CA GLY A 503 -21.12 32.46 -7.93
C GLY A 503 -21.32 31.58 -6.71
N ASN A 504 -22.40 30.82 -6.68
CA ASN A 504 -22.79 30.03 -5.52
C ASN A 504 -22.19 28.62 -5.55
N ILE A 505 -21.99 28.03 -4.38
CA ILE A 505 -21.74 26.59 -4.26
C ILE A 505 -23.04 25.86 -4.68
N PRO A 506 -23.01 25.02 -5.73
CA PRO A 506 -24.23 24.39 -6.22
C PRO A 506 -24.77 23.34 -5.24
N ASN A 507 -26.09 23.33 -5.02
CA ASN A 507 -26.75 22.35 -4.15
C ASN A 507 -26.45 20.90 -4.55
N GLN A 508 -26.18 20.65 -5.83
CA GLN A 508 -25.89 19.33 -6.39
C GLN A 508 -24.58 18.70 -5.86
N ILE A 509 -23.69 19.48 -5.23
CA ILE A 509 -22.53 18.91 -4.53
C ILE A 509 -22.98 17.90 -3.46
N SER A 510 -24.15 18.09 -2.85
CA SER A 510 -24.72 17.15 -1.87
C SER A 510 -25.07 15.76 -2.44
N SER A 511 -25.08 15.61 -3.77
CA SER A 511 -25.27 14.32 -4.44
C SER A 511 -24.01 13.44 -4.42
N LEU A 512 -22.84 14.01 -4.10
CA LEU A 512 -21.56 13.30 -4.03
C LEU A 512 -21.44 12.51 -2.72
N LYS A 513 -22.27 11.47 -2.56
CA LYS A 513 -22.40 10.76 -1.29
C LYS A 513 -21.12 10.07 -0.79
N ASN A 514 -20.17 9.80 -1.68
CA ASN A 514 -18.88 9.18 -1.37
C ASN A 514 -17.76 10.20 -1.12
N LEU A 515 -18.07 11.51 -1.10
CA LEU A 515 -17.06 12.56 -0.97
C LEU A 515 -16.46 12.55 0.42
N GLU A 516 -15.12 12.44 0.48
CA GLU A 516 -14.31 12.41 1.69
C GLU A 516 -13.55 13.72 1.90
N ALA A 517 -13.18 14.40 0.81
CA ALA A 517 -12.47 15.67 0.87
C ALA A 517 -13.04 16.67 -0.14
N LEU A 518 -13.31 17.89 0.32
CA LEU A 518 -13.76 19.02 -0.48
C LEU A 518 -13.00 20.28 -0.05
N ASP A 519 -12.20 20.82 -0.94
CA ASP A 519 -11.53 22.12 -0.72
C ASP A 519 -11.94 23.12 -1.80
N LEU A 520 -12.65 24.16 -1.40
CA LEU A 520 -13.11 25.29 -2.22
C LEU A 520 -12.45 26.61 -1.75
N SER A 521 -11.49 26.56 -0.83
CA SER A 521 -10.90 27.75 -0.24
C SER A 521 -10.18 28.62 -1.25
N MET A 522 -9.95 29.89 -0.88
CA MET A 522 -9.24 30.88 -1.71
C MET A 522 -9.82 30.98 -3.13
N ASN A 523 -11.08 31.38 -3.19
CA ASN A 523 -11.85 31.64 -4.40
C ASN A 523 -12.71 32.91 -4.23
N HIS A 524 -13.61 33.17 -5.17
CA HIS A 524 -14.58 34.28 -5.12
C HIS A 524 -16.02 33.78 -4.97
N LEU A 525 -16.20 32.60 -4.37
CA LEU A 525 -17.53 32.01 -4.18
C LEU A 525 -18.37 32.86 -3.24
N SER A 526 -19.67 32.97 -3.56
CA SER A 526 -20.64 33.83 -2.86
C SER A 526 -21.90 33.04 -2.48
N GLY A 527 -22.86 33.75 -1.86
CA GLY A 527 -24.10 33.10 -1.42
C GLY A 527 -23.91 32.27 -0.16
N LYS A 528 -24.85 31.36 0.10
CA LYS A 528 -24.86 30.54 1.31
C LYS A 528 -24.18 29.18 1.08
N ILE A 529 -23.63 28.59 2.13
CA ILE A 529 -23.27 27.18 2.13
C ILE A 529 -24.58 26.38 2.04
N PRO A 530 -24.73 25.50 1.04
CA PRO A 530 -25.98 24.73 0.89
C PRO A 530 -26.27 23.85 2.11
N TRP A 531 -27.47 23.96 2.67
CA TRP A 531 -27.90 23.11 3.78
C TRP A 531 -27.81 21.61 3.46
N SER A 532 -28.08 21.25 2.21
CA SER A 532 -28.02 19.86 1.72
C SER A 532 -26.65 19.19 1.90
N MET A 533 -25.57 19.97 2.07
CA MET A 533 -24.21 19.44 2.32
C MET A 533 -24.09 18.72 3.66
N THR A 534 -25.00 18.95 4.61
CA THR A 534 -25.06 18.19 5.88
C THR A 534 -25.29 16.68 5.68
N SER A 535 -25.73 16.27 4.49
CA SER A 535 -25.95 14.87 4.11
C SER A 535 -24.70 14.15 3.58
N LEU A 536 -23.53 14.82 3.53
CA LEU A 536 -22.26 14.23 3.11
C LEU A 536 -21.58 13.54 4.28
N ASN A 537 -22.03 12.34 4.61
CA ASN A 537 -21.64 11.62 5.83
C ASN A 537 -20.18 11.14 5.86
N PHE A 538 -19.51 11.04 4.71
CA PHE A 538 -18.12 10.59 4.61
C PHE A 538 -17.12 11.76 4.53
N LEU A 539 -17.59 13.01 4.51
CA LEU A 539 -16.75 14.18 4.37
C LEU A 539 -15.89 14.37 5.64
N ASN A 540 -14.61 14.11 5.56
CA ASN A 540 -13.67 14.21 6.68
C ASN A 540 -12.66 15.36 6.53
N ASN A 541 -12.60 15.97 5.35
CA ASN A 541 -11.80 17.15 5.06
C ASN A 541 -12.66 18.15 4.28
N PHE A 542 -12.93 19.31 4.88
CA PHE A 542 -13.75 20.36 4.30
C PHE A 542 -13.11 21.71 4.52
N ASN A 543 -13.02 22.53 3.47
CA ASN A 543 -12.47 23.86 3.54
C ASN A 543 -13.18 24.80 2.55
N VAL A 544 -13.72 25.93 3.05
CA VAL A 544 -14.34 27.01 2.26
C VAL A 544 -13.77 28.38 2.67
N SER A 545 -12.65 28.41 3.40
CA SER A 545 -12.04 29.63 3.87
C SER A 545 -11.67 30.58 2.71
N TYR A 546 -11.54 31.86 3.03
CA TYR A 546 -11.14 32.90 2.07
C TYR A 546 -11.98 32.91 0.79
N ASN A 547 -13.30 33.16 0.96
CA ASN A 547 -14.29 33.36 -0.08
C ASN A 547 -15.18 34.57 0.26
N ASN A 548 -16.29 34.77 -0.46
CA ASN A 548 -17.29 35.80 -0.18
C ASN A 548 -18.64 35.17 0.24
N LEU A 549 -18.57 34.06 0.97
CA LEU A 549 -19.76 33.34 1.45
C LEU A 549 -20.46 34.14 2.56
N GLN A 550 -21.78 33.93 2.69
CA GLN A 550 -22.61 34.68 3.62
C GLN A 550 -23.67 33.79 4.29
N GLY A 551 -24.24 34.33 5.37
CA GLY A 551 -25.32 33.67 6.12
C GLY A 551 -24.82 32.64 7.11
N THR A 552 -25.72 31.82 7.61
CA THR A 552 -25.44 30.86 8.69
C THR A 552 -24.75 29.62 8.15
N ILE A 553 -23.71 29.17 8.85
CA ILE A 553 -23.13 27.83 8.61
C ILE A 553 -24.21 26.78 8.96
N PRO A 554 -24.50 25.84 8.04
CA PRO A 554 -25.53 24.84 8.27
C PRO A 554 -25.30 24.06 9.57
N THR A 555 -26.32 24.04 10.43
CA THR A 555 -26.30 23.32 11.70
C THR A 555 -26.56 21.83 11.44
N GLY A 556 -25.55 21.02 11.54
CA GLY A 556 -25.62 19.56 11.41
C GLY A 556 -24.37 18.98 12.06
N THR A 557 -24.47 17.84 12.63
CA THR A 557 -23.41 17.23 13.45
C THR A 557 -22.04 17.14 12.77
N HIS A 558 -22.01 17.16 11.45
CA HIS A 558 -20.78 16.95 10.68
C HIS A 558 -20.06 18.26 10.30
N LEU A 559 -20.76 19.25 9.72
CA LEU A 559 -20.09 20.51 9.31
C LEU A 559 -19.59 21.33 10.50
N GLN A 560 -20.26 21.27 11.65
CA GLN A 560 -19.84 21.96 12.85
C GLN A 560 -18.67 21.30 13.59
N SER A 561 -18.28 20.09 13.23
CA SER A 561 -17.11 19.40 13.80
C SER A 561 -15.80 19.83 13.16
N PHE A 562 -15.83 20.54 12.04
CA PHE A 562 -14.63 21.08 11.42
C PHE A 562 -14.11 22.29 12.19
N ASP A 563 -12.80 22.49 12.12
CA ASP A 563 -12.16 23.62 12.78
C ASP A 563 -12.64 24.96 12.19
N ALA A 564 -12.72 25.99 13.03
CA ALA A 564 -13.12 27.34 12.59
C ALA A 564 -12.24 27.87 11.45
N SER A 565 -10.96 27.47 11.39
CA SER A 565 -10.03 27.86 10.31
C SER A 565 -10.51 27.49 8.92
N THR A 566 -11.36 26.48 8.79
CA THR A 566 -11.90 26.03 7.50
C THR A 566 -13.00 26.95 6.94
N PHE A 567 -13.48 27.90 7.74
CA PHE A 567 -14.52 28.88 7.39
C PHE A 567 -14.05 30.33 7.42
N VAL A 568 -12.87 30.63 7.99
CA VAL A 568 -12.34 32.00 8.10
C VAL A 568 -12.20 32.69 6.75
N GLY A 569 -12.09 34.02 6.75
CA GLY A 569 -11.93 34.79 5.51
C GLY A 569 -13.23 34.95 4.70
N ASN A 570 -14.40 34.67 5.32
CA ASN A 570 -15.73 34.92 4.80
C ASN A 570 -16.43 35.97 5.70
N PRO A 571 -16.32 37.27 5.41
CA PRO A 571 -16.73 38.33 6.36
C PRO A 571 -18.23 38.31 6.73
N LYS A 572 -19.06 37.77 5.86
CA LYS A 572 -20.54 37.70 6.03
C LYS A 572 -21.03 36.33 6.49
N LEU A 573 -20.14 35.39 6.78
CA LEU A 573 -20.47 34.05 7.29
C LEU A 573 -20.53 34.10 8.83
N CYS A 574 -21.51 33.42 9.41
CA CYS A 574 -21.76 33.44 10.85
C CYS A 574 -22.22 32.09 11.37
N GLY A 575 -22.22 31.95 12.69
CA GLY A 575 -22.63 30.73 13.40
C GLY A 575 -21.46 29.77 13.65
N ALA A 576 -21.67 28.83 14.57
CA ALA A 576 -20.62 27.86 14.97
C ALA A 576 -20.09 27.07 13.75
N PRO A 577 -18.77 26.80 13.67
CA PRO A 577 -17.73 27.02 14.70
C PRO A 577 -17.10 28.43 14.72
N LEU A 578 -17.54 29.37 13.86
CA LEU A 578 -17.06 30.75 13.90
C LEU A 578 -17.55 31.46 15.17
N PRO A 579 -16.74 32.40 15.73
CA PRO A 579 -17.14 33.18 16.89
C PRO A 579 -18.24 34.21 16.60
N ASN A 580 -18.51 34.50 15.32
CA ASN A 580 -19.46 35.50 14.89
C ASN A 580 -20.88 34.99 15.01
N GLU A 581 -21.68 35.56 15.91
CA GLU A 581 -23.11 35.26 15.99
C GLU A 581 -23.85 35.82 14.76
N CYS A 582 -24.83 35.08 14.26
CA CYS A 582 -25.69 35.55 13.18
C CYS A 582 -26.67 36.60 13.73
N ARG A 583 -26.53 37.85 13.26
CA ARG A 583 -27.53 38.90 13.55
C ARG A 583 -28.81 38.55 12.78
N GLU A 584 -29.94 38.47 13.46
CA GLU A 584 -31.25 38.49 12.82
C GLU A 584 -31.37 39.79 12.04
N ILE A 585 -31.43 39.71 10.71
CA ILE A 585 -31.79 40.85 9.86
C ILE A 585 -33.28 41.02 10.04
N ASP A 586 -33.68 42.09 10.73
CA ASP A 586 -35.06 42.53 10.83
C ASP A 586 -35.70 42.52 9.47
N ALA A 587 -36.67 41.63 9.31
CA ALA A 587 -37.57 41.63 8.16
C ALA A 587 -38.67 42.66 8.42
N ASP A 588 -38.28 43.98 8.32
CA ASP A 588 -39.28 45.03 8.21
C ASP A 588 -39.73 45.15 6.74
N ASN A 589 -40.82 44.61 6.44
CA ASN A 589 -41.90 45.05 5.56
C ASN A 589 -42.66 43.88 4.90
N LYS A 590 -43.71 43.45 5.56
CA LYS A 590 -45.01 43.15 4.90
C LYS A 590 -46.11 43.07 5.92
N ASN A 591 -46.99 44.06 5.79
CA ASN A 591 -48.24 44.19 6.52
C ASN A 591 -49.19 43.01 6.34
N ASN A 592 -49.84 42.72 7.46
CA ASN A 592 -51.21 42.24 7.61
C ASN A 592 -51.60 40.91 6.98
N VAL A 593 -51.87 39.94 7.81
CA VAL A 593 -53.26 39.45 8.08
C VAL A 593 -53.22 38.33 9.09
N ASP A 594 -54.09 38.52 10.08
CA ASP A 594 -54.72 37.59 11.04
C ASP A 594 -53.92 36.92 12.18
N GLN A 595 -54.33 37.36 13.32
CA GLN A 595 -54.22 36.78 14.65
C GLN A 595 -54.84 35.37 14.67
N ASP A 596 -54.05 34.42 15.16
CA ASP A 596 -54.59 33.43 16.07
C ASP A 596 -53.56 33.20 17.17
N VAL A 597 -54.00 33.58 18.33
CA VAL A 597 -53.31 33.42 19.62
C VAL A 597 -53.40 31.96 20.01
N ASP A 598 -52.28 31.24 19.94
CA ASP A 598 -52.14 30.02 20.75
C ASP A 598 -50.93 30.16 21.68
N ASN A 599 -51.29 30.47 22.92
CA ASN A 599 -50.49 30.35 24.12
C ASN A 599 -50.00 28.89 24.23
N LYS A 600 -48.76 28.59 23.94
CA LYS A 600 -48.10 27.40 24.47
C LYS A 600 -46.93 27.82 25.32
N GLY A 601 -47.18 27.69 26.63
CA GLY A 601 -46.18 27.87 27.66
C GLY A 601 -44.93 27.00 27.41
N ASP A 602 -43.82 27.45 27.97
CA ASP A 602 -42.55 26.73 28.06
C ASP A 602 -42.74 25.33 28.66
N GLU A 603 -43.07 24.36 27.83
CA GLU A 603 -42.96 22.96 28.24
C GLU A 603 -41.48 22.57 28.18
N LEU A 604 -40.88 22.47 29.34
CA LEU A 604 -39.61 21.82 29.52
C LEU A 604 -39.62 20.49 28.73
N PRO A 605 -38.59 20.16 27.95
CA PRO A 605 -38.59 18.96 27.12
C PRO A 605 -38.44 17.70 27.99
N TRP A 606 -39.49 17.35 28.69
CA TRP A 606 -39.57 16.19 29.60
C TRP A 606 -39.09 14.89 28.91
N PHE A 607 -39.34 14.76 27.62
CA PHE A 607 -38.86 13.60 26.84
C PHE A 607 -37.35 13.44 26.92
N TYR A 608 -36.57 14.53 26.70
CA TYR A 608 -35.12 14.47 26.75
C TYR A 608 -34.58 14.26 28.16
N ILE A 609 -35.27 14.81 29.15
CA ILE A 609 -34.91 14.62 30.56
C ILE A 609 -35.13 13.16 30.98
N PHE A 610 -36.26 12.56 30.62
CA PHE A 610 -36.54 11.16 30.95
C PHE A 610 -35.69 10.19 30.11
N ALA A 611 -35.39 10.51 28.86
CA ALA A 611 -34.49 9.72 28.02
C ALA A 611 -33.05 9.73 28.56
N THR A 612 -32.54 10.87 29.01
CA THR A 612 -31.18 10.97 29.60
C THR A 612 -31.14 10.30 30.99
N LEU A 613 -32.16 10.48 31.82
CA LEU A 613 -32.25 9.78 33.11
C LEU A 613 -32.34 8.26 32.91
N GLY A 614 -33.16 7.79 31.97
CA GLY A 614 -33.29 6.38 31.65
C GLY A 614 -32.00 5.77 31.14
N PHE A 615 -31.25 6.51 30.29
CA PHE A 615 -29.93 6.10 29.81
C PHE A 615 -28.90 6.03 30.95
N ILE A 616 -28.85 7.04 31.83
CA ILE A 616 -27.94 7.07 32.98
C ILE A 616 -28.23 5.90 33.94
N VAL A 617 -29.48 5.69 34.30
CA VAL A 617 -29.89 4.61 35.21
C VAL A 617 -29.64 3.23 34.57
N GLY A 618 -29.97 3.07 33.29
CA GLY A 618 -29.71 1.83 32.55
C GLY A 618 -28.22 1.53 32.38
N PHE A 619 -27.42 2.54 32.00
CA PHE A 619 -25.98 2.42 31.87
C PHE A 619 -25.30 2.05 33.18
N TRP A 620 -25.61 2.78 34.27
CA TRP A 620 -25.03 2.48 35.58
C TRP A 620 -25.59 1.20 36.20
N GLY A 621 -26.81 0.81 35.87
CA GLY A 621 -27.38 -0.48 36.26
C GLY A 621 -26.62 -1.66 35.69
N VAL A 622 -26.23 -1.57 34.40
CA VAL A 622 -25.42 -2.60 33.73
C VAL A 622 -23.96 -2.51 34.15
N CYS A 623 -23.35 -1.33 34.04
CA CYS A 623 -21.91 -1.15 34.35
C CYS A 623 -21.64 -1.36 35.84
N GLY A 624 -22.49 -0.89 36.72
CA GLY A 624 -22.37 -1.10 38.18
C GLY A 624 -22.47 -2.58 38.55
N SER A 625 -23.40 -3.31 37.95
CA SER A 625 -23.54 -4.75 38.19
C SER A 625 -22.34 -5.56 37.68
N LEU A 626 -21.75 -5.15 36.54
CA LEU A 626 -20.53 -5.76 36.00
C LEU A 626 -19.29 -5.42 36.82
N LEU A 627 -19.24 -4.24 37.48
CA LEU A 627 -18.13 -3.85 38.35
C LEU A 627 -18.19 -4.58 39.71
N LEU A 628 -19.38 -4.79 40.27
CA LEU A 628 -19.57 -5.33 41.61
C LEU A 628 -19.62 -6.87 41.67
N LYS A 629 -20.06 -7.56 40.63
CA LYS A 629 -20.15 -9.03 40.62
C LYS A 629 -19.23 -9.69 39.58
N LYS A 630 -18.11 -10.29 40.05
CA LYS A 630 -17.14 -11.01 39.20
C LYS A 630 -17.78 -12.08 38.31
N THR A 631 -18.79 -12.79 38.80
CA THR A 631 -19.49 -13.85 38.02
C THR A 631 -20.34 -13.31 36.88
N TRP A 632 -20.93 -12.12 37.00
CA TRP A 632 -21.68 -11.48 35.92
C TRP A 632 -20.76 -10.91 34.85
N ARG A 633 -19.65 -10.32 35.28
CA ARG A 633 -18.61 -9.83 34.39
C ARG A 633 -18.07 -10.95 33.51
N TYR A 634 -17.75 -12.10 34.10
CA TYR A 634 -17.23 -13.26 33.36
C TYR A 634 -18.26 -13.78 32.33
N LYS A 635 -19.54 -13.92 32.73
CA LYS A 635 -20.59 -14.36 31.81
C LYS A 635 -20.87 -13.36 30.68
N TYR A 636 -20.76 -12.06 30.94
CA TYR A 636 -20.96 -11.02 29.94
C TYR A 636 -19.85 -11.02 28.89
N PHE A 637 -18.59 -11.09 29.29
CA PHE A 637 -17.48 -11.18 28.34
C PHE A 637 -17.49 -12.51 27.59
N GLN A 638 -17.81 -13.60 28.22
CA GLN A 638 -18.00 -14.90 27.57
C GLN A 638 -19.16 -14.87 26.54
N PHE A 639 -20.23 -14.13 26.82
CA PHE A 639 -21.31 -13.91 25.84
C PHE A 639 -20.81 -13.07 24.64
N LEU A 640 -20.05 -12.01 24.87
CA LEU A 640 -19.47 -11.19 23.79
C LEU A 640 -18.51 -12.00 22.92
N ASP A 641 -17.65 -12.81 23.52
CA ASP A 641 -16.73 -13.69 22.80
C ASP A 641 -17.51 -14.69 21.94
N ASN A 642 -18.58 -15.31 22.47
CA ASN A 642 -19.44 -16.22 21.72
C ASN A 642 -20.17 -15.53 20.55
N VAL A 643 -20.60 -14.27 20.71
CA VAL A 643 -21.23 -13.49 19.63
C VAL A 643 -20.20 -13.14 18.56
N GLN A 644 -18.99 -12.78 18.94
CA GLN A 644 -17.90 -12.50 18.02
C GLN A 644 -17.54 -13.75 17.21
N ASP A 645 -17.42 -14.90 17.85
CA ASP A 645 -17.16 -16.19 17.20
C ASP A 645 -18.28 -16.58 16.23
N LEU A 646 -19.56 -16.35 16.62
CA LEU A 646 -20.71 -16.64 15.75
C LEU A 646 -20.72 -15.75 14.51
N LEU A 647 -20.35 -14.47 14.64
CA LEU A 647 -20.21 -13.54 13.53
C LEU A 647 -19.05 -13.94 12.60
N TYR A 648 -17.93 -14.36 13.18
CA TYR A 648 -16.76 -14.80 12.43
C TYR A 648 -17.06 -16.07 11.62
N VAL A 649 -17.74 -17.06 12.23
CA VAL A 649 -18.17 -18.29 11.55
C VAL A 649 -19.15 -17.99 10.42
N LYS A 650 -20.14 -17.09 10.65
CA LYS A 650 -21.08 -16.68 9.60
C LYS A 650 -20.38 -15.98 8.45
N MET A 651 -19.40 -15.14 8.72
CA MET A 651 -18.60 -14.45 7.71
C MET A 651 -17.75 -15.44 6.90
N ALA A 652 -17.12 -16.41 7.55
CA ALA A 652 -16.34 -17.47 6.91
C ALA A 652 -17.21 -18.37 6.01
N ILE A 653 -18.43 -18.72 6.45
CA ILE A 653 -19.40 -19.48 5.65
C ILE A 653 -19.88 -18.65 4.45
N CYS A 654 -20.12 -17.36 4.62
CA CYS A 654 -20.52 -16.45 3.56
C CYS A 654 -19.41 -16.32 2.49
N MET A 655 -18.14 -16.17 2.92
CA MET A 655 -16.99 -16.15 2.01
C MET A 655 -16.78 -17.48 1.28
N ARG A 656 -17.00 -18.64 1.93
CA ARG A 656 -16.96 -19.94 1.26
C ARG A 656 -18.07 -20.09 0.21
N LYS A 657 -19.29 -19.58 0.49
CA LYS A 657 -20.39 -19.56 -0.50
C LYS A 657 -20.10 -18.64 -1.67
N MET A 658 -19.48 -17.48 -1.44
CA MET A 658 -19.01 -16.60 -2.51
C MET A 658 -17.93 -17.24 -3.37
N LYS A 659 -16.92 -17.88 -2.76
CA LYS A 659 -15.85 -18.59 -3.50
C LYS A 659 -16.38 -19.76 -4.32
N ARG A 660 -17.44 -20.46 -3.90
CA ARG A 660 -18.09 -21.51 -4.71
C ARG A 660 -18.86 -20.93 -5.90
N ARG A 661 -19.56 -19.78 -5.72
CA ARG A 661 -20.28 -19.10 -6.82
C ARG A 661 -19.38 -18.45 -7.87
N ILE A 662 -18.10 -18.28 -7.59
CA ILE A 662 -17.10 -17.73 -8.52
C ILE A 662 -16.40 -18.89 -9.29
N ARG A 663 -16.60 -20.13 -8.88
CA ARG A 663 -15.94 -21.33 -9.46
C ARG A 663 -16.87 -22.15 -10.37
N ASP A 664 -18.17 -21.92 -10.26
CA ASP A 664 -19.23 -22.36 -11.18
C ASP A 664 -19.61 -21.21 -12.14
#